data_9b79ef834858e14e98960cb6a579229f
#
_entry.id   9b79ef834858e14e98960cb6a579229f
#
_cell.length_a   1.000
_cell.length_b   1.000
_cell.length_c   1.000
_cell.angle_alpha   90.00
_cell.angle_beta   90.00
_cell.angle_gamma   90.00
#
_symmetry.space_group_name_H-M   'P 1'
#
loop_
_entity.id
_entity.type
_entity.pdbx_description
1 polymer ?
#
loop_
_entity_poly.entity_id
_entity_poly.type
_entity_poly.pdbx_seq_one_letter_code
_entity_poly.pdbx_strand_id
1 'polypeptide(L)'
;DLNKIILTIVRLGEELEIPVCAAGDVYYIDLEDKAYESILMYSNGSGDKASHVSKFFMTTGEMLNEFSYLGEEKAYEVVVENTNLIADMIEEIEILPTKKILPVIDNAKEALTELVMKKAKELYGTPLPELIENRISCELKSITENDFTSLYEIARLLVKESERKGYHTVARATLGSSLVAFLSGITDINPLPAHYICPKCHNIEFVPSVSSGYDLPDKLCSKCSEKMKIDGHNIPFEAFFGIDGNKAPDISINFATEISEHIKEYTAKILGNDFPVYAGAILSYSPKTAGGYIEKYYEKYQYDKIDKERAAKMLCNMRKGIGYIPGKILITPSNFDIEEITPIEKADTNNEINVTHLPFRYLSKTLSSITVLSYCVPDMYHYLENATGVRVKDIPMNDAETLSLLTSPKALGVKAQDIFCPIGTLALPELRTQFAFDVITKCKPKCFSDAVKISGLTHGTGVWTDNADTMIDLGITDIKDVIATREDIFNKLLDKAIDRQTAFEITKAVRSGKSNSLSDEHMRILREHGVENRYIYSMNKIRYLFPKAHAVSYISAAMRLGWYKIHYPIEFYTAFFNNCQYKETTADTVILGKAAVAKRIQEIMAISNKTQDESNEFSLLLVFNEAMARGIELLPPDISYSKKNIFTVQDGKIRFPISSH
;
A
#
# COMPACT_ATOMS: atom_id res chain seq x y z
N ASP A 1 38.42 -15.50 36.28
CA ASP A 1 38.88 -14.12 36.09
C ASP A 1 37.77 -13.09 36.08
N LEU A 2 36.51 -13.44 35.78
CA LEU A 2 35.36 -12.52 35.84
C LEU A 2 35.16 -11.98 37.27
N ASN A 3 35.22 -12.83 38.28
CA ASN A 3 35.10 -12.44 39.67
C ASN A 3 36.14 -11.39 40.08
N LYS A 4 37.36 -11.48 39.56
CA LYS A 4 38.42 -10.44 39.85
C LYS A 4 38.06 -9.10 39.22
N ILE A 5 37.47 -9.11 38.02
CA ILE A 5 37.00 -7.89 37.35
C ILE A 5 35.87 -7.26 38.17
N ILE A 6 34.87 -8.05 38.59
CA ILE A 6 33.76 -7.58 39.41
C ILE A 6 34.22 -7.04 40.75
N LEU A 7 35.12 -7.74 41.45
CA LEU A 7 35.75 -7.23 42.69
C LEU A 7 36.47 -5.88 42.49
N THR A 8 37.13 -5.71 41.33
CA THR A 8 37.77 -4.45 40.99
C THR A 8 36.74 -3.34 40.74
N ILE A 9 35.65 -3.64 40.07
CA ILE A 9 34.54 -2.71 39.80
C ILE A 9 33.88 -2.27 41.12
N VAL A 10 33.59 -3.22 42.01
CA VAL A 10 32.98 -2.91 43.32
C VAL A 10 33.91 -1.98 44.13
N ARG A 11 35.22 -2.29 44.18
CA ARG A 11 36.20 -1.41 44.89
C ARG A 11 36.30 -0.01 44.28
N LEU A 12 36.31 0.08 42.94
CA LEU A 12 36.32 1.37 42.25
C LEU A 12 35.04 2.18 42.52
N GLY A 13 33.89 1.50 42.61
CA GLY A 13 32.62 2.13 42.98
C GLY A 13 32.69 2.74 44.40
N GLU A 14 33.29 2.00 45.37
CA GLU A 14 33.51 2.49 46.72
C GLU A 14 34.47 3.70 46.74
N GLU A 15 35.61 3.62 46.03
CA GLU A 15 36.60 4.69 45.92
C GLU A 15 36.02 5.97 45.26
N LEU A 16 35.08 5.83 44.37
CA LEU A 16 34.46 6.93 43.59
C LEU A 16 33.09 7.36 44.14
N GLU A 17 32.61 6.74 45.21
CA GLU A 17 31.27 6.96 45.79
C GLU A 17 30.13 6.77 44.76
N ILE A 18 30.29 5.80 43.85
CA ILE A 18 29.30 5.44 42.82
C ILE A 18 28.66 4.09 43.18
N PRO A 19 27.30 4.01 43.28
CA PRO A 19 26.62 2.75 43.56
C PRO A 19 26.86 1.73 42.43
N VAL A 20 27.27 0.50 42.82
CA VAL A 20 27.45 -0.63 41.90
C VAL A 20 26.30 -1.59 42.06
N CYS A 21 25.63 -1.94 40.95
CA CYS A 21 24.53 -2.88 40.93
C CYS A 21 24.91 -4.19 40.27
N ALA A 22 24.41 -5.30 40.81
CA ALA A 22 24.44 -6.58 40.15
C ALA A 22 23.43 -6.60 39.02
N ALA A 23 23.84 -7.03 37.80
CA ALA A 23 22.98 -7.21 36.65
C ALA A 23 23.17 -8.60 36.06
N GLY A 24 22.09 -9.23 35.64
CA GLY A 24 22.11 -10.48 34.88
C GLY A 24 22.10 -10.20 33.37
N ASP A 25 22.85 -11.00 32.61
CA ASP A 25 22.76 -11.01 31.12
C ASP A 25 21.55 -11.88 30.71
N VAL A 26 20.32 -11.34 30.88
CA VAL A 26 19.07 -12.11 30.76
C VAL A 26 18.54 -12.06 29.32
N TYR A 27 18.35 -13.24 28.72
CA TYR A 27 17.79 -13.42 27.37
C TYR A 27 16.49 -14.23 27.37
N TYR A 28 16.22 -15.01 28.41
CA TYR A 28 15.02 -15.86 28.52
C TYR A 28 14.58 -15.98 30.00
N ILE A 29 13.34 -16.40 30.21
CA ILE A 29 12.75 -16.46 31.56
C ILE A 29 13.22 -17.69 32.32
N ASP A 30 13.02 -18.88 31.72
CA ASP A 30 13.31 -20.15 32.36
C ASP A 30 14.58 -20.78 31.77
N LEU A 31 15.32 -21.52 32.56
CA LEU A 31 16.56 -22.21 32.13
C LEU A 31 16.31 -23.13 30.92
N GLU A 32 15.13 -23.71 30.82
CA GLU A 32 14.72 -24.60 29.73
C GLU A 32 14.59 -23.86 28.38
N ASP A 33 14.34 -22.55 28.41
CA ASP A 33 14.19 -21.71 27.22
C ASP A 33 15.50 -21.50 26.45
N LYS A 34 16.63 -21.88 27.04
CA LYS A 34 17.96 -21.87 26.40
C LYS A 34 17.97 -22.59 25.04
N ALA A 35 17.12 -23.59 24.89
CA ALA A 35 16.99 -24.32 23.64
C ALA A 35 16.42 -23.45 22.50
N TYR A 36 15.54 -22.50 22.81
CA TYR A 36 14.99 -21.56 21.83
C TYR A 36 16.02 -20.51 21.41
N GLU A 37 16.88 -20.06 22.34
CA GLU A 37 18.05 -19.22 22.00
C GLU A 37 18.94 -19.91 20.97
N SER A 38 19.24 -21.21 21.17
CA SER A 38 20.06 -21.98 20.23
C SER A 38 19.46 -22.01 18.81
N ILE A 39 18.14 -22.16 18.69
CA ILE A 39 17.45 -22.12 17.39
C ILE A 39 17.54 -20.72 16.76
N LEU A 40 17.39 -19.65 17.55
CA LEU A 40 17.55 -18.27 17.07
C LEU A 40 18.98 -18.00 16.59
N MET A 41 20.00 -18.40 17.34
CA MET A 41 21.40 -18.28 16.95
C MET A 41 21.69 -19.04 15.65
N TYR A 42 21.14 -20.24 15.51
CA TYR A 42 21.23 -21.00 14.28
C TYR A 42 20.58 -20.27 13.09
N SER A 43 19.40 -19.69 13.30
CA SER A 43 18.69 -18.96 12.24
C SER A 43 19.43 -17.72 11.73
N ASN A 44 20.27 -17.12 12.60
CA ASN A 44 21.11 -15.97 12.29
C ASN A 44 22.50 -16.35 11.74
N GLY A 45 22.73 -17.62 11.46
CA GLY A 45 24.01 -18.10 10.90
C GLY A 45 25.14 -18.26 11.91
N SER A 46 24.91 -18.02 13.20
CA SER A 46 25.93 -18.11 14.26
C SER A 46 26.25 -19.55 14.68
N GLY A 47 25.60 -20.56 14.12
CA GLY A 47 25.73 -21.96 14.48
C GLY A 47 25.19 -22.26 15.89
N ASP A 48 25.49 -23.43 16.43
CA ASP A 48 25.12 -23.80 17.81
C ASP A 48 26.17 -23.24 18.80
N LYS A 49 26.33 -21.95 18.83
CA LYS A 49 27.17 -21.25 19.81
C LYS A 49 26.35 -20.74 21.00
N ALA A 50 25.37 -21.54 21.45
CA ALA A 50 24.72 -21.26 22.70
C ALA A 50 25.79 -21.05 23.80
N SER A 51 25.79 -19.88 24.40
CA SER A 51 26.70 -19.57 25.49
C SER A 51 26.67 -20.66 26.57
N HIS A 52 27.83 -21.06 27.06
CA HIS A 52 27.90 -21.98 28.21
C HIS A 52 27.38 -21.31 29.50
N VAL A 53 27.21 -20.00 29.50
CA VAL A 53 26.69 -19.23 30.62
C VAL A 53 25.16 -19.25 30.60
N SER A 54 24.55 -19.48 31.74
CA SER A 54 23.08 -19.38 31.89
C SER A 54 22.64 -17.94 31.82
N LYS A 55 21.64 -17.67 30.96
CA LYS A 55 21.12 -16.32 30.69
C LYS A 55 19.62 -16.20 31.02
N PHE A 56 19.18 -16.97 32.00
CA PHE A 56 17.80 -16.94 32.46
C PHE A 56 17.57 -15.86 33.52
N PHE A 57 16.32 -15.50 33.73
CA PHE A 57 15.90 -14.53 34.72
C PHE A 57 16.02 -15.12 36.14
N MET A 58 17.04 -14.71 36.86
CA MET A 58 17.32 -15.19 38.21
C MET A 58 16.46 -14.48 39.24
N THR A 59 15.97 -15.23 40.23
CA THR A 59 15.35 -14.69 41.44
C THR A 59 16.41 -13.95 42.33
N THR A 60 15.95 -13.12 43.25
CA THR A 60 16.85 -12.42 44.19
C THR A 60 17.74 -13.40 44.94
N GLY A 61 17.19 -14.57 45.38
CA GLY A 61 17.95 -15.60 46.07
C GLY A 61 19.05 -16.23 45.21
N GLU A 62 18.77 -16.50 43.93
CA GLU A 62 19.74 -17.03 42.96
C GLU A 62 20.82 -15.99 42.66
N MET A 63 20.46 -14.71 42.50
CA MET A 63 21.43 -13.60 42.35
C MET A 63 22.33 -13.47 43.55
N LEU A 64 21.80 -13.50 44.79
CA LEU A 64 22.61 -13.45 46.03
C LEU A 64 23.58 -14.62 46.09
N ASN A 65 23.15 -15.81 45.68
CA ASN A 65 24.04 -16.99 45.65
C ASN A 65 25.15 -16.83 44.58
N GLU A 66 24.84 -16.31 43.42
CA GLU A 66 25.79 -16.07 42.32
C GLU A 66 26.86 -15.03 42.72
N PHE A 67 26.50 -14.00 43.49
CA PHE A 67 27.40 -12.98 44.00
C PHE A 67 27.97 -13.29 45.39
N SER A 68 27.79 -14.48 45.95
CA SER A 68 28.22 -14.87 47.29
C SER A 68 29.74 -14.72 47.54
N TYR A 69 30.55 -14.75 46.48
CA TYR A 69 32.02 -14.53 46.57
C TYR A 69 32.41 -13.11 46.98
N LEU A 70 31.48 -12.13 46.98
CA LEU A 70 31.68 -10.81 47.51
C LEU A 70 31.58 -10.73 49.05
N GLY A 71 31.08 -11.80 49.69
CA GLY A 71 30.65 -11.80 51.09
C GLY A 71 29.19 -11.39 51.23
N GLU A 72 28.52 -11.83 52.31
CA GLU A 72 27.07 -11.68 52.50
C GLU A 72 26.58 -10.23 52.44
N GLU A 73 27.25 -9.31 53.21
CA GLU A 73 26.87 -7.90 53.24
C GLU A 73 27.03 -7.21 51.90
N LYS A 74 28.17 -7.39 51.21
CA LYS A 74 28.44 -6.75 49.93
C LYS A 74 27.58 -7.34 48.81
N ALA A 75 27.31 -8.65 48.83
CA ALA A 75 26.39 -9.26 47.90
C ALA A 75 24.96 -8.70 48.05
N TYR A 76 24.50 -8.51 49.28
CA TYR A 76 23.19 -7.90 49.57
C TYR A 76 23.11 -6.44 49.10
N GLU A 77 24.17 -5.65 49.40
CA GLU A 77 24.28 -4.27 48.92
C GLU A 77 24.12 -4.17 47.39
N VAL A 78 24.93 -4.92 46.62
CA VAL A 78 24.94 -4.78 45.16
C VAL A 78 23.69 -5.42 44.47
N VAL A 79 23.13 -6.46 45.08
CA VAL A 79 21.97 -7.17 44.50
C VAL A 79 20.63 -6.55 44.90
N VAL A 80 20.51 -6.06 46.13
CA VAL A 80 19.23 -5.59 46.68
C VAL A 80 19.23 -4.08 46.94
N GLU A 81 20.15 -3.57 47.75
CA GLU A 81 20.08 -2.16 48.17
C GLU A 81 20.33 -1.20 47.00
N ASN A 82 21.44 -1.41 46.28
CA ASN A 82 21.82 -0.51 45.17
C ASN A 82 20.88 -0.65 43.96
N THR A 83 20.34 -1.82 43.71
CA THR A 83 19.32 -1.99 42.62
C THR A 83 18.04 -1.23 42.93
N ASN A 84 17.57 -1.26 44.21
CA ASN A 84 16.41 -0.48 44.64
C ASN A 84 16.73 1.01 44.63
N LEU A 85 17.92 1.40 45.16
CA LEU A 85 18.36 2.79 45.13
C LEU A 85 18.33 3.40 43.72
N ILE A 86 18.87 2.68 42.74
CA ILE A 86 18.83 3.15 41.32
C ILE A 86 17.41 3.17 40.78
N ALA A 87 16.58 2.19 41.11
CA ALA A 87 15.18 2.19 40.69
C ALA A 87 14.40 3.40 41.24
N ASP A 88 14.67 3.77 42.50
CA ASP A 88 14.04 4.92 43.16
C ASP A 88 14.57 6.28 42.62
N MET A 89 15.73 6.30 41.95
CA MET A 89 16.26 7.50 41.28
C MET A 89 15.62 7.74 39.89
N ILE A 90 14.91 6.76 39.34
CA ILE A 90 14.32 6.87 38.01
C ILE A 90 13.01 7.65 38.10
N GLU A 91 12.91 8.72 37.32
CA GLU A 91 11.71 9.53 37.16
C GLU A 91 10.91 9.09 35.94
N GLU A 92 9.60 9.31 35.98
CA GLU A 92 8.74 9.09 34.81
C GLU A 92 9.00 10.16 33.75
N ILE A 93 9.35 9.76 32.55
CA ILE A 93 9.62 10.66 31.43
C ILE A 93 8.75 10.35 30.21
N GLU A 94 8.42 11.36 29.43
CA GLU A 94 7.88 11.20 28.09
C GLU A 94 9.02 10.87 27.11
N ILE A 95 9.06 9.63 26.63
CA ILE A 95 10.11 9.17 25.68
C ILE A 95 9.92 9.83 24.31
N LEU A 96 8.68 9.99 23.87
CA LEU A 96 8.35 10.58 22.57
C LEU A 96 7.42 11.78 22.74
N PRO A 97 7.69 12.90 22.05
CA PRO A 97 6.80 14.06 22.08
C PRO A 97 5.38 13.68 21.62
N THR A 98 4.38 14.17 22.33
CA THR A 98 2.97 13.96 21.99
C THR A 98 2.52 14.83 20.81
N LYS A 99 3.20 15.98 20.59
CA LYS A 99 2.93 16.88 19.47
C LYS A 99 3.57 16.35 18.19
N LYS A 100 2.76 16.31 17.12
CA LYS A 100 3.23 15.90 15.79
C LYS A 100 4.19 16.93 15.20
N ILE A 101 5.34 16.48 14.75
CA ILE A 101 6.34 17.27 14.04
C ILE A 101 5.96 17.26 12.56
N LEU A 102 5.64 18.45 12.03
CA LEU A 102 5.26 18.67 10.65
C LEU A 102 6.36 19.40 9.89
N PRO A 103 6.61 19.05 8.61
CA PRO A 103 7.56 19.81 7.79
C PRO A 103 7.07 21.24 7.58
N VAL A 104 7.98 22.16 7.34
CA VAL A 104 7.68 23.57 7.05
C VAL A 104 8.25 23.93 5.69
N ILE A 105 7.37 24.43 4.81
CA ILE A 105 7.72 25.02 3.50
C ILE A 105 7.25 26.46 3.52
N ASP A 106 8.16 27.39 3.26
CA ASP A 106 7.86 28.82 3.28
C ASP A 106 6.76 29.18 2.25
N ASN A 107 5.83 30.03 2.67
CA ASN A 107 4.70 30.52 1.88
C ASN A 107 3.75 29.41 1.34
N ALA A 108 3.82 28.17 1.86
CA ALA A 108 3.00 27.06 1.36
C ALA A 108 1.50 27.33 1.46
N LYS A 109 1.04 28.03 2.50
CA LYS A 109 -0.36 28.34 2.73
C LYS A 109 -0.92 29.29 1.66
N GLU A 110 -0.25 30.39 1.43
CA GLU A 110 -0.63 31.41 0.45
C GLU A 110 -0.58 30.84 -0.97
N ALA A 111 0.53 30.15 -1.31
CA ALA A 111 0.75 29.56 -2.61
C ALA A 111 -0.29 28.47 -2.94
N LEU A 112 -0.62 27.58 -1.99
CA LEU A 112 -1.62 26.54 -2.17
C LEU A 112 -3.01 27.15 -2.36
N THR A 113 -3.38 28.14 -1.52
CA THR A 113 -4.70 28.78 -1.57
C THR A 113 -4.90 29.53 -2.90
N GLU A 114 -3.91 30.32 -3.33
CA GLU A 114 -3.96 31.03 -4.61
C GLU A 114 -4.09 30.07 -5.79
N LEU A 115 -3.26 29.01 -5.82
CA LEU A 115 -3.28 28.00 -6.86
C LEU A 115 -4.65 27.30 -6.96
N VAL A 116 -5.20 26.86 -5.83
CA VAL A 116 -6.49 26.16 -5.76
C VAL A 116 -7.61 27.05 -6.26
N MET A 117 -7.69 28.30 -5.78
CA MET A 117 -8.73 29.24 -6.20
C MET A 117 -8.61 29.62 -7.69
N LYS A 118 -7.39 29.78 -8.19
CA LYS A 118 -7.13 30.02 -9.62
C LYS A 118 -7.63 28.84 -10.45
N LYS A 119 -7.22 27.61 -10.09
CA LYS A 119 -7.62 26.39 -10.82
C LYS A 119 -9.12 26.12 -10.74
N ALA A 120 -9.75 26.37 -9.61
CA ALA A 120 -11.21 26.25 -9.47
C ALA A 120 -11.94 27.18 -10.43
N LYS A 121 -11.53 28.46 -10.52
CA LYS A 121 -12.12 29.42 -11.45
C LYS A 121 -11.86 29.07 -12.92
N GLU A 122 -10.67 28.57 -13.24
CA GLU A 122 -10.34 28.08 -14.59
C GLU A 122 -11.23 26.90 -15.03
N LEU A 123 -11.55 25.99 -14.12
CA LEU A 123 -12.35 24.81 -14.43
C LEU A 123 -13.86 25.07 -14.36
N TYR A 124 -14.31 25.73 -13.30
CA TYR A 124 -15.73 25.84 -12.96
C TYR A 124 -16.33 27.21 -13.19
N GLY A 125 -15.52 28.20 -13.62
CA GLY A 125 -15.97 29.57 -13.95
C GLY A 125 -16.04 30.50 -12.75
N THR A 126 -16.57 31.71 -13.01
CA THR A 126 -16.75 32.74 -11.99
C THR A 126 -18.16 33.34 -12.14
N PRO A 127 -18.99 33.39 -11.07
CA PRO A 127 -18.72 32.89 -9.71
C PRO A 127 -18.64 31.36 -9.66
N LEU A 128 -17.97 30.83 -8.63
CA LEU A 128 -17.95 29.41 -8.40
C LEU A 128 -19.34 28.89 -7.98
N PRO A 129 -19.76 27.67 -8.40
CA PRO A 129 -20.95 27.03 -7.85
C PRO A 129 -20.82 26.82 -6.33
N GLU A 130 -21.89 27.11 -5.59
CA GLU A 130 -21.93 27.06 -4.12
C GLU A 130 -21.38 25.75 -3.52
N LEU A 131 -21.74 24.60 -4.10
CA LEU A 131 -21.25 23.28 -3.64
C LEU A 131 -19.72 23.19 -3.72
N ILE A 132 -19.12 23.71 -4.79
CA ILE A 132 -17.67 23.68 -5.01
C ILE A 132 -16.97 24.66 -4.07
N GLU A 133 -17.51 25.90 -3.96
CA GLU A 133 -16.96 26.94 -3.08
C GLU A 133 -16.98 26.48 -1.61
N ASN A 134 -18.09 25.91 -1.14
CA ASN A 134 -18.22 25.37 0.21
C ASN A 134 -17.24 24.22 0.44
N ARG A 135 -17.07 23.31 -0.52
CA ARG A 135 -16.13 22.21 -0.43
C ARG A 135 -14.67 22.69 -0.34
N ILE A 136 -14.26 23.62 -1.19
CA ILE A 136 -12.92 24.22 -1.17
C ILE A 136 -12.68 24.94 0.16
N SER A 137 -13.62 25.74 0.62
CA SER A 137 -13.50 26.49 1.86
C SER A 137 -13.36 25.59 3.08
N CYS A 138 -14.15 24.52 3.15
CA CYS A 138 -14.07 23.50 4.21
C CYS A 138 -12.70 22.79 4.21
N GLU A 139 -12.24 22.34 3.05
CA GLU A 139 -10.95 21.64 2.94
C GLU A 139 -9.77 22.55 3.23
N LEU A 140 -9.72 23.75 2.64
CA LEU A 140 -8.65 24.72 2.89
C LEU A 140 -8.60 25.13 4.36
N LYS A 141 -9.74 25.33 5.01
CA LYS A 141 -9.81 25.62 6.44
C LYS A 141 -9.19 24.49 7.23
N SER A 142 -9.60 23.24 7.00
CA SER A 142 -9.04 22.05 7.65
C SER A 142 -7.52 21.94 7.46
N ILE A 143 -7.04 22.11 6.21
CA ILE A 143 -5.63 21.98 5.86
C ILE A 143 -4.79 23.09 6.52
N THR A 144 -5.31 24.33 6.57
CA THR A 144 -4.56 25.46 7.11
C THR A 144 -4.58 25.54 8.63
N GLU A 145 -5.70 25.22 9.28
CA GLU A 145 -5.81 25.24 10.74
C GLU A 145 -5.04 24.11 11.43
N ASN A 146 -4.75 23.03 10.70
CA ASN A 146 -3.98 21.89 11.21
C ASN A 146 -2.52 21.84 10.68
N ASP A 147 -2.02 22.91 10.07
CA ASP A 147 -0.66 23.04 9.53
C ASP A 147 -0.29 21.98 8.46
N PHE A 148 -1.27 21.45 7.72
CA PHE A 148 -1.03 20.44 6.68
C PHE A 148 -0.60 21.02 5.33
N THR A 149 -0.52 22.32 5.17
CA THR A 149 -0.21 22.99 3.89
C THR A 149 1.12 22.53 3.30
N SER A 150 2.16 22.42 4.15
CA SER A 150 3.48 21.95 3.71
C SER A 150 3.45 20.51 3.20
N LEU A 151 2.60 19.64 3.74
CA LEU A 151 2.43 18.27 3.26
C LEU A 151 1.88 18.25 1.83
N TYR A 152 0.87 19.08 1.56
CA TYR A 152 0.32 19.23 0.21
C TYR A 152 1.34 19.83 -0.77
N GLU A 153 2.11 20.81 -0.33
CA GLU A 153 3.13 21.44 -1.16
C GLU A 153 4.26 20.46 -1.50
N ILE A 154 4.74 19.66 -0.55
CA ILE A 154 5.72 18.60 -0.82
C ILE A 154 5.15 17.61 -1.85
N ALA A 155 3.92 17.11 -1.65
CA ALA A 155 3.30 16.21 -2.60
C ALA A 155 3.22 16.81 -4.01
N ARG A 156 2.84 18.09 -4.11
CA ARG A 156 2.77 18.82 -5.38
C ARG A 156 4.14 18.97 -6.05
N LEU A 157 5.19 19.28 -5.28
CA LEU A 157 6.55 19.40 -5.80
C LEU A 157 7.05 18.07 -6.35
N LEU A 158 6.76 16.94 -5.68
CA LEU A 158 7.13 15.60 -6.17
C LEU A 158 6.41 15.25 -7.47
N VAL A 159 5.11 15.54 -7.57
CA VAL A 159 4.34 15.31 -8.80
C VAL A 159 4.90 16.17 -9.94
N LYS A 160 5.17 17.45 -9.70
CA LYS A 160 5.77 18.34 -10.70
C LYS A 160 7.16 17.88 -11.16
N GLU A 161 7.98 17.36 -10.25
CA GLU A 161 9.28 16.82 -10.62
C GLU A 161 9.14 15.58 -11.52
N SER A 162 8.15 14.70 -11.22
CA SER A 162 7.81 13.58 -12.09
C SER A 162 7.38 14.04 -13.48
N GLU A 163 6.46 15.02 -13.55
CA GLU A 163 5.99 15.61 -14.81
C GLU A 163 7.14 16.28 -15.60
N ARG A 164 8.05 16.99 -14.92
CA ARG A 164 9.25 17.58 -15.53
C ARG A 164 10.15 16.53 -16.18
N LYS A 165 10.19 15.32 -15.62
CA LYS A 165 10.89 14.16 -16.18
C LYS A 165 10.09 13.45 -17.28
N GLY A 166 8.86 13.86 -17.55
CA GLY A 166 7.98 13.28 -18.56
C GLY A 166 7.14 12.10 -18.08
N TYR A 167 7.00 11.88 -16.77
CA TYR A 167 6.24 10.77 -16.21
C TYR A 167 5.00 11.23 -15.48
N HIS A 168 3.90 10.52 -15.70
CA HIS A 168 2.68 10.65 -14.90
C HIS A 168 2.87 10.05 -13.51
N THR A 169 1.95 10.37 -12.61
CA THR A 169 1.86 9.77 -11.28
C THR A 169 0.49 9.15 -11.06
N VAL A 170 0.40 8.23 -10.12
CA VAL A 170 -0.87 7.64 -9.68
C VAL A 170 -0.99 7.84 -8.17
N ALA A 171 -1.70 8.91 -7.77
CA ALA A 171 -1.90 9.22 -6.37
C ALA A 171 -2.85 8.23 -5.69
N ARG A 172 -2.62 7.94 -4.42
CA ARG A 172 -3.34 6.94 -3.64
C ARG A 172 -4.01 7.55 -2.41
N ALA A 173 -4.90 6.78 -1.81
CA ALA A 173 -5.47 7.02 -0.48
C ALA A 173 -6.12 8.39 -0.30
N THR A 174 -5.60 9.11 0.67
CA THR A 174 -6.15 10.35 1.19
C THR A 174 -6.28 11.44 0.12
N LEU A 175 -5.30 11.52 -0.78
CA LEU A 175 -5.26 12.57 -1.80
C LEU A 175 -6.45 12.51 -2.77
N GLY A 176 -6.93 11.31 -3.11
CA GLY A 176 -8.09 11.16 -4.01
C GLY A 176 -9.46 11.52 -3.37
N SER A 177 -9.50 11.86 -2.07
CA SER A 177 -10.71 12.38 -1.41
C SER A 177 -10.70 13.90 -1.22
N SER A 178 -9.61 14.57 -1.61
CA SER A 178 -9.42 16.01 -1.45
C SER A 178 -9.56 16.76 -2.76
N LEU A 179 -10.52 17.68 -2.81
CA LEU A 179 -10.71 18.61 -3.93
C LEU A 179 -9.51 19.57 -4.05
N VAL A 180 -8.91 19.95 -2.92
CA VAL A 180 -7.68 20.76 -2.89
C VAL A 180 -6.52 20.00 -3.56
N ALA A 181 -6.37 18.70 -3.31
CA ALA A 181 -5.35 17.88 -3.97
C ALA A 181 -5.59 17.77 -5.49
N PHE A 182 -6.84 17.62 -5.92
CA PHE A 182 -7.21 17.62 -7.34
C PHE A 182 -6.91 18.98 -8.01
N LEU A 183 -7.37 20.07 -7.42
CA LEU A 183 -7.16 21.41 -7.98
C LEU A 183 -5.69 21.86 -7.96
N SER A 184 -4.89 21.37 -7.01
CA SER A 184 -3.44 21.63 -6.98
C SER A 184 -2.63 20.74 -7.90
N GLY A 185 -3.27 19.77 -8.59
CA GLY A 185 -2.62 18.86 -9.54
C GLY A 185 -1.85 17.70 -8.89
N ILE A 186 -2.11 17.40 -7.62
CA ILE A 186 -1.48 16.26 -6.93
C ILE A 186 -2.12 14.93 -7.37
N THR A 187 -3.41 14.96 -7.72
CA THR A 187 -4.17 13.78 -8.16
C THR A 187 -5.05 14.12 -9.35
N ASP A 188 -5.33 13.11 -10.19
CA ASP A 188 -6.30 13.21 -11.30
C ASP A 188 -7.74 12.88 -10.81
N ILE A 189 -7.94 12.49 -9.56
CA ILE A 189 -9.24 12.09 -9.04
C ILE A 189 -10.02 13.30 -8.55
N ASN A 190 -11.17 13.54 -9.17
CA ASN A 190 -12.11 14.57 -8.74
C ASN A 190 -13.11 13.98 -7.72
N PRO A 191 -13.05 14.37 -6.43
CA PRO A 191 -13.92 13.80 -5.41
C PRO A 191 -15.36 14.33 -5.41
N LEU A 192 -15.66 15.34 -6.22
CA LEU A 192 -17.01 15.92 -6.32
C LEU A 192 -18.05 14.87 -6.74
N PRO A 193 -19.35 15.09 -6.53
CA PRO A 193 -20.39 14.29 -7.13
C PRO A 193 -20.26 14.23 -8.66
N ALA A 194 -20.76 13.16 -9.27
CA ALA A 194 -20.80 13.02 -10.73
C ALA A 194 -21.43 14.24 -11.39
N HIS A 195 -20.78 14.78 -12.42
CA HIS A 195 -21.24 15.99 -13.09
C HIS A 195 -20.76 16.11 -14.53
N TYR A 196 -21.51 16.92 -15.28
CA TYR A 196 -21.10 17.46 -16.57
C TYR A 196 -20.53 18.87 -16.37
N ILE A 197 -19.47 19.19 -17.08
CA ILE A 197 -18.89 20.53 -17.13
C ILE A 197 -18.60 20.95 -18.57
N CYS A 198 -19.09 22.10 -18.97
CA CYS A 198 -18.79 22.64 -20.28
C CYS A 198 -17.42 23.33 -20.29
N PRO A 199 -16.47 22.91 -21.16
CA PRO A 199 -15.13 23.49 -21.21
C PRO A 199 -15.12 24.94 -21.74
N LYS A 200 -16.21 25.40 -22.40
CA LYS A 200 -16.31 26.71 -23.03
C LYS A 200 -17.02 27.73 -22.16
N CYS A 201 -18.17 27.40 -21.58
CA CYS A 201 -18.99 28.33 -20.83
C CYS A 201 -19.12 28.00 -19.34
N HIS A 202 -18.42 26.96 -18.87
CA HIS A 202 -18.39 26.47 -17.48
C HIS A 202 -19.79 26.13 -16.92
N ASN A 203 -20.79 25.89 -17.79
CA ASN A 203 -22.07 25.37 -17.33
C ASN A 203 -21.84 24.01 -16.68
N ILE A 204 -22.25 23.84 -15.42
CA ILE A 204 -22.11 22.59 -14.66
C ILE A 204 -23.48 21.99 -14.34
N GLU A 205 -23.58 20.67 -14.40
CA GLU A 205 -24.79 19.94 -14.07
C GLU A 205 -24.41 18.71 -13.22
N PHE A 206 -24.72 18.75 -11.93
CA PHE A 206 -24.52 17.62 -11.03
C PHE A 206 -25.56 16.54 -11.23
N VAL A 207 -25.15 15.26 -11.18
CA VAL A 207 -25.99 14.06 -11.31
C VAL A 207 -25.78 13.16 -10.10
N PRO A 208 -26.33 13.49 -8.92
CA PRO A 208 -26.05 12.76 -7.67
C PRO A 208 -26.49 11.29 -7.67
N SER A 209 -27.41 10.93 -8.55
CA SER A 209 -27.91 9.55 -8.69
C SER A 209 -26.91 8.57 -9.31
N VAL A 210 -25.78 9.08 -9.85
CA VAL A 210 -24.74 8.29 -10.51
C VAL A 210 -23.48 8.30 -9.63
N SER A 211 -22.87 7.14 -9.48
CA SER A 211 -21.73 6.97 -8.56
C SER A 211 -20.41 7.53 -9.09
N SER A 212 -20.27 7.64 -10.42
CA SER A 212 -19.10 8.22 -11.11
C SER A 212 -19.51 8.97 -12.34
N GLY A 213 -18.92 10.13 -12.57
CA GLY A 213 -19.11 10.90 -13.80
C GLY A 213 -18.70 10.12 -15.06
N TYR A 214 -17.79 9.18 -14.95
CA TYR A 214 -17.37 8.32 -16.07
C TYR A 214 -18.46 7.34 -16.55
N ASP A 215 -19.56 7.19 -15.83
CA ASP A 215 -20.73 6.43 -16.25
C ASP A 215 -21.77 7.28 -16.98
N LEU A 216 -21.54 8.59 -17.08
CA LEU A 216 -22.46 9.51 -17.74
C LEU A 216 -22.31 9.40 -19.28
N PRO A 217 -23.42 9.38 -20.04
CA PRO A 217 -23.36 9.40 -21.48
C PRO A 217 -22.87 10.76 -22.00
N ASP A 218 -22.37 10.79 -23.22
CA ASP A 218 -21.99 12.02 -23.89
C ASP A 218 -23.17 13.00 -23.98
N LYS A 219 -22.92 14.28 -23.72
CA LYS A 219 -23.95 15.33 -23.72
C LYS A 219 -23.40 16.64 -24.29
N LEU A 220 -24.26 17.37 -25.03
CA LEU A 220 -23.98 18.73 -25.47
C LEU A 220 -24.47 19.73 -24.42
N CYS A 221 -23.74 20.80 -24.25
CA CYS A 221 -24.11 21.90 -23.35
C CYS A 221 -25.40 22.59 -23.82
N SER A 222 -26.35 22.72 -22.93
CA SER A 222 -27.62 23.39 -23.20
C SER A 222 -27.48 24.91 -23.49
N LYS A 223 -26.37 25.54 -23.07
CA LYS A 223 -26.11 26.96 -23.24
C LYS A 223 -25.33 27.31 -24.52
N CYS A 224 -24.40 26.46 -24.95
CA CYS A 224 -23.49 26.80 -26.06
C CYS A 224 -23.24 25.64 -27.04
N SER A 225 -23.93 24.55 -26.90
CA SER A 225 -23.84 23.35 -27.76
C SER A 225 -22.44 22.71 -27.85
N GLU A 226 -21.50 23.08 -26.98
CA GLU A 226 -20.18 22.43 -26.87
C GLU A 226 -20.32 21.07 -26.23
N LYS A 227 -19.45 20.08 -26.58
CA LYS A 227 -19.43 18.77 -25.91
C LYS A 227 -18.98 18.97 -24.45
N MET A 228 -19.81 18.53 -23.51
CA MET A 228 -19.51 18.61 -22.08
C MET A 228 -18.52 17.51 -21.69
N LYS A 229 -17.63 17.84 -20.77
CA LYS A 229 -16.77 16.85 -20.07
C LYS A 229 -17.54 16.23 -18.93
N ILE A 230 -17.22 14.98 -18.64
CA ILE A 230 -17.77 14.19 -17.54
C ILE A 230 -16.71 13.98 -16.48
N ASP A 231 -17.05 14.14 -15.20
CA ASP A 231 -16.11 13.97 -14.08
C ASP A 231 -16.86 13.76 -12.75
N GLY A 232 -16.08 13.51 -11.67
CA GLY A 232 -16.60 13.38 -10.31
C GLY A 232 -16.91 11.95 -9.89
N HIS A 233 -16.50 11.60 -8.67
CA HIS A 233 -16.57 10.22 -8.16
C HIS A 233 -17.29 10.09 -6.81
N ASN A 234 -17.92 11.15 -6.34
CA ASN A 234 -18.67 11.18 -5.07
C ASN A 234 -17.88 10.59 -3.88
N ILE A 235 -16.71 11.18 -3.58
CA ILE A 235 -15.83 10.76 -2.51
C ILE A 235 -15.87 11.80 -1.38
N PRO A 236 -16.42 11.47 -0.21
CA PRO A 236 -16.50 12.42 0.90
C PRO A 236 -15.10 12.68 1.50
N PHE A 237 -14.83 13.93 1.85
CA PHE A 237 -13.58 14.36 2.48
C PHE A 237 -13.37 13.69 3.83
N GLU A 238 -14.43 13.58 4.60
CA GLU A 238 -14.44 13.02 5.96
C GLU A 238 -13.97 11.56 6.01
N ALA A 239 -14.12 10.81 4.92
CA ALA A 239 -13.72 9.40 4.86
C ALA A 239 -12.24 9.18 5.25
N PHE A 240 -11.39 10.16 5.00
CA PHE A 240 -9.96 10.11 5.31
C PHE A 240 -9.52 11.13 6.36
N PHE A 241 -10.05 12.33 6.32
CA PHE A 241 -9.62 13.43 7.20
C PHE A 241 -10.36 13.47 8.54
N GLY A 242 -11.42 12.66 8.69
CA GLY A 242 -12.30 12.70 9.86
C GLY A 242 -13.35 13.81 9.74
N ILE A 243 -14.34 13.79 10.63
CA ILE A 243 -15.43 14.78 10.63
C ILE A 243 -14.90 16.19 10.88
N ASP A 244 -13.97 16.33 11.83
CA ASP A 244 -13.36 17.63 12.16
C ASP A 244 -12.22 18.01 11.20
N GLY A 245 -11.89 17.17 10.22
CA GLY A 245 -10.80 17.41 9.28
C GLY A 245 -9.39 17.48 9.90
N ASN A 246 -9.23 17.05 11.14
CA ASN A 246 -7.99 17.20 11.93
C ASN A 246 -7.00 16.04 11.79
N LYS A 247 -7.36 15.01 11.05
CA LYS A 247 -6.47 13.88 10.81
C LYS A 247 -5.46 14.23 9.72
N ALA A 248 -4.17 14.11 10.03
CA ALA A 248 -3.10 14.33 9.07
C ALA A 248 -3.25 13.44 7.84
N PRO A 249 -3.05 13.97 6.62
CA PRO A 249 -3.12 13.19 5.39
C PRO A 249 -2.02 12.12 5.35
N ASP A 250 -2.39 10.91 4.93
CA ASP A 250 -1.43 9.88 4.55
C ASP A 250 -1.13 10.05 3.05
N ILE A 251 -0.01 10.71 2.76
CA ILE A 251 0.39 11.00 1.39
C ILE A 251 1.12 9.79 0.82
N SER A 252 0.54 9.21 -0.21
CA SER A 252 1.10 8.05 -0.91
C SER A 252 0.92 8.22 -2.42
N ILE A 253 2.02 8.24 -3.16
CA ILE A 253 2.03 8.47 -4.60
C ILE A 253 2.89 7.40 -5.27
N ASN A 254 2.36 6.82 -6.35
CA ASN A 254 3.09 5.92 -7.23
C ASN A 254 3.78 6.72 -8.33
N PHE A 255 5.07 6.52 -8.46
CA PHE A 255 5.92 7.10 -9.50
C PHE A 255 6.41 6.02 -10.46
N ALA A 256 6.87 6.42 -11.64
CA ALA A 256 7.53 5.53 -12.56
C ALA A 256 8.72 4.83 -11.88
N THR A 257 8.90 3.56 -12.17
CA THR A 257 9.99 2.75 -11.61
C THR A 257 11.34 3.37 -11.94
N GLU A 258 11.48 3.86 -13.16
CA GLU A 258 12.71 4.46 -13.67
C GLU A 258 13.19 5.69 -12.90
N ILE A 259 12.26 6.49 -12.35
CA ILE A 259 12.60 7.73 -11.63
C ILE A 259 12.35 7.63 -10.12
N SER A 260 11.89 6.50 -9.60
CA SER A 260 11.47 6.40 -8.20
C SER A 260 12.58 6.71 -7.21
N GLU A 261 13.82 6.28 -7.47
CA GLU A 261 14.97 6.59 -6.61
C GLU A 261 15.30 8.10 -6.65
N HIS A 262 15.30 8.71 -7.83
CA HIS A 262 15.46 10.16 -7.97
C HIS A 262 14.41 10.94 -7.17
N ILE A 263 13.15 10.51 -7.18
CA ILE A 263 12.08 11.16 -6.41
C ILE A 263 12.30 11.01 -4.89
N LYS A 264 12.82 9.89 -4.43
CA LYS A 264 13.16 9.67 -3.01
C LYS A 264 14.29 10.60 -2.56
N GLU A 265 15.35 10.71 -3.35
CA GLU A 265 16.45 11.66 -3.12
C GLU A 265 15.96 13.12 -3.18
N TYR A 266 15.10 13.43 -4.15
CA TYR A 266 14.50 14.76 -4.28
C TYR A 266 13.62 15.11 -3.07
N THR A 267 12.92 14.12 -2.48
CA THR A 267 12.16 14.32 -1.24
C THR A 267 13.07 14.79 -0.09
N ALA A 268 14.22 14.14 0.10
CA ALA A 268 15.18 14.56 1.11
C ALA A 268 15.71 15.98 0.83
N LYS A 269 16.06 16.25 -0.44
CA LYS A 269 16.60 17.54 -0.86
C LYS A 269 15.64 18.72 -0.65
N ILE A 270 14.34 18.56 -0.88
CA ILE A 270 13.33 19.60 -0.63
C ILE A 270 13.33 20.00 0.85
N LEU A 271 13.62 19.05 1.74
CA LEU A 271 13.63 19.23 3.18
C LEU A 271 15.00 19.68 3.73
N GLY A 272 15.98 19.88 2.87
CA GLY A 272 17.34 20.25 3.27
C GLY A 272 18.16 19.10 3.86
N ASN A 273 17.76 17.85 3.64
CA ASN A 273 18.46 16.66 4.08
C ASN A 273 19.35 16.07 2.98
N ASP A 274 20.51 15.51 3.36
CA ASP A 274 21.47 14.92 2.43
C ASP A 274 20.99 13.59 1.85
N PHE A 275 20.18 12.83 2.60
CA PHE A 275 19.66 11.53 2.21
C PHE A 275 18.27 11.25 2.80
N PRO A 276 17.47 10.39 2.16
CA PRO A 276 16.19 9.97 2.71
C PRO A 276 16.35 9.03 3.92
N VAL A 277 15.59 9.27 4.99
CA VAL A 277 15.46 8.36 6.12
C VAL A 277 14.13 7.63 6.00
N TYR A 278 14.20 6.30 5.93
CA TYR A 278 13.01 5.47 5.80
C TYR A 278 12.40 5.10 7.14
N ALA A 279 11.10 4.89 7.14
CA ALA A 279 10.36 4.41 8.27
C ALA A 279 10.78 2.97 8.63
N GLY A 280 11.39 2.77 9.78
CA GLY A 280 11.85 1.47 10.26
C GLY A 280 10.69 0.52 10.56
N ALA A 281 10.94 -0.77 10.36
CA ALA A 281 10.02 -1.86 10.68
C ALA A 281 10.76 -3.04 11.30
N ILE A 282 10.22 -3.59 12.39
CA ILE A 282 10.77 -4.82 12.96
C ILE A 282 10.49 -5.98 12.01
N LEU A 283 11.54 -6.65 11.58
CA LEU A 283 11.44 -7.96 10.96
C LEU A 283 11.27 -9.00 12.06
N SER A 284 10.27 -9.86 11.92
CA SER A 284 9.97 -10.92 12.89
C SER A 284 9.79 -12.27 12.22
N TYR A 285 9.88 -13.33 13.01
CA TYR A 285 9.63 -14.69 12.53
C TYR A 285 8.13 -14.91 12.37
N SER A 286 7.68 -15.17 11.13
CA SER A 286 6.33 -15.67 10.88
C SER A 286 6.20 -17.13 11.34
N PRO A 287 4.98 -17.65 11.62
CA PRO A 287 4.79 -19.06 11.97
C PRO A 287 5.43 -20.04 10.98
N LYS A 288 5.32 -19.75 9.68
CA LYS A 288 5.93 -20.56 8.61
C LYS A 288 7.46 -20.51 8.65
N THR A 289 8.02 -19.32 8.86
CA THR A 289 9.47 -19.11 8.92
C THR A 289 10.06 -19.77 10.17
N ALA A 290 9.41 -19.60 11.32
CA ALA A 290 9.80 -20.24 12.58
C ALA A 290 9.80 -21.75 12.44
N GLY A 291 8.72 -22.36 11.92
CA GLY A 291 8.62 -23.79 11.66
C GLY A 291 9.76 -24.32 10.78
N GLY A 292 10.06 -23.62 9.68
CA GLY A 292 11.14 -24.02 8.78
C GLY A 292 12.54 -23.99 9.42
N TYR A 293 12.82 -23.02 10.31
CA TYR A 293 14.10 -22.99 11.05
C TYR A 293 14.17 -24.10 12.11
N ILE A 294 13.07 -24.37 12.80
CA ILE A 294 12.98 -25.45 13.79
C ILE A 294 13.26 -26.79 13.12
N GLU A 295 12.61 -27.09 12.00
CA GLU A 295 12.83 -28.34 11.27
C GLU A 295 14.29 -28.49 10.85
N LYS A 296 14.89 -27.48 10.23
CA LYS A 296 16.30 -27.51 9.82
C LYS A 296 17.26 -27.65 11.00
N TYR A 297 16.97 -27.02 12.13
CA TYR A 297 17.77 -27.16 13.35
C TYR A 297 17.71 -28.58 13.88
N TYR A 298 16.51 -29.16 13.94
CA TYR A 298 16.32 -30.56 14.38
C TYR A 298 17.04 -31.58 13.48
N GLU A 299 16.90 -31.43 12.16
CA GLU A 299 17.60 -32.30 11.21
C GLU A 299 19.12 -32.25 11.37
N LYS A 300 19.66 -31.05 11.61
CA LYS A 300 21.12 -30.83 11.72
C LYS A 300 21.71 -31.32 13.03
N TYR A 301 21.02 -31.09 14.15
CA TYR A 301 21.56 -31.35 15.49
C TYR A 301 20.94 -32.57 16.18
N GLN A 302 19.98 -33.26 15.55
CA GLN A 302 19.27 -34.45 16.07
C GLN A 302 18.73 -34.25 17.49
N TYR A 303 18.11 -33.10 17.74
CA TYR A 303 17.73 -32.67 19.09
C TYR A 303 16.27 -33.00 19.38
N ASP A 304 15.98 -34.19 19.95
CA ASP A 304 14.63 -34.74 20.17
C ASP A 304 13.85 -34.18 21.39
N LYS A 305 14.46 -33.27 22.16
CA LYS A 305 13.93 -32.87 23.48
C LYS A 305 13.03 -31.66 23.51
N ILE A 306 12.79 -30.95 22.38
CA ILE A 306 11.98 -29.76 22.34
C ILE A 306 10.66 -30.06 21.63
N ASP A 307 9.54 -29.65 22.25
CA ASP A 307 8.25 -29.62 21.60
C ASP A 307 8.25 -28.59 20.45
N LYS A 308 8.14 -29.08 19.20
CA LYS A 308 8.15 -28.24 18.00
C LYS A 308 7.05 -27.19 17.97
N GLU A 309 5.86 -27.52 18.49
CA GLU A 309 4.74 -26.56 18.54
C GLU A 309 5.01 -25.43 19.54
N ARG A 310 5.54 -25.77 20.72
CA ARG A 310 5.95 -24.79 21.72
C ARG A 310 7.08 -23.93 21.18
N ALA A 311 8.11 -24.52 20.56
CA ALA A 311 9.21 -23.79 19.93
C ALA A 311 8.70 -22.80 18.85
N ALA A 312 7.75 -23.23 18.00
CA ALA A 312 7.17 -22.36 16.98
C ALA A 312 6.40 -21.17 17.59
N LYS A 313 5.68 -21.39 18.70
CA LYS A 313 4.99 -20.31 19.44
C LYS A 313 5.99 -19.36 20.08
N MET A 314 7.07 -19.85 20.68
CA MET A 314 8.10 -19.04 21.34
C MET A 314 8.89 -18.19 20.33
N LEU A 315 9.23 -18.74 19.16
CA LEU A 315 9.95 -18.01 18.12
C LEU A 315 9.05 -17.05 17.32
N CYS A 316 7.76 -17.33 17.25
CA CYS A 316 6.82 -16.50 16.49
C CYS A 316 6.79 -15.08 17.03
N ASN A 317 6.88 -14.09 16.13
CA ASN A 317 6.94 -12.65 16.43
C ASN A 317 8.22 -12.17 17.15
N MET A 318 9.20 -13.03 17.42
CA MET A 318 10.49 -12.56 17.92
C MET A 318 11.20 -11.71 16.87
N ARG A 319 11.93 -10.69 17.33
CA ARG A 319 12.69 -9.78 16.46
C ARG A 319 13.79 -10.57 15.74
N LYS A 320 13.82 -10.43 14.42
CA LYS A 320 14.88 -10.96 13.57
C LYS A 320 15.89 -9.89 13.19
N GLY A 321 15.43 -8.66 13.03
CA GLY A 321 16.25 -7.52 12.63
C GLY A 321 15.40 -6.27 12.38
N ILE A 322 16.03 -5.26 11.80
CA ILE A 322 15.40 -4.03 11.35
C ILE A 322 15.34 -4.01 9.82
N GLY A 323 14.14 -3.88 9.30
CA GLY A 323 13.87 -3.55 7.92
C GLY A 323 13.26 -2.17 7.80
N TYR A 324 12.63 -1.90 6.65
CA TYR A 324 11.96 -0.64 6.39
C TYR A 324 10.59 -0.87 5.73
N ILE A 325 9.72 0.12 5.85
CA ILE A 325 8.47 0.14 5.09
C ILE A 325 8.79 0.66 3.68
N PRO A 326 8.62 -0.15 2.62
CA PRO A 326 9.01 0.23 1.26
C PRO A 326 8.44 1.58 0.86
N GLY A 327 9.32 2.47 0.39
CA GLY A 327 8.97 3.80 -0.09
C GLY A 327 8.51 4.80 0.97
N LYS A 328 8.33 4.41 2.23
CA LYS A 328 7.89 5.33 3.29
C LYS A 328 9.07 6.10 3.87
N ILE A 329 9.15 7.41 3.55
CA ILE A 329 10.22 8.32 3.91
C ILE A 329 9.70 9.28 4.98
N LEU A 330 10.51 9.54 6.01
CA LEU A 330 10.20 10.55 7.02
C LEU A 330 10.38 11.95 6.45
N ILE A 331 9.49 12.84 6.87
CA ILE A 331 9.51 14.24 6.48
C ILE A 331 9.46 15.11 7.74
N THR A 332 10.54 15.86 7.96
CA THR A 332 10.75 16.72 9.12
C THR A 332 11.12 18.14 8.68
N PRO A 333 10.99 19.15 9.55
CA PRO A 333 11.54 20.47 9.26
C PRO A 333 13.05 20.40 9.01
N SER A 334 13.57 21.28 8.15
CA SER A 334 15.01 21.31 7.80
C SER A 334 15.97 21.57 8.97
N ASN A 335 15.46 22.14 10.07
CA ASN A 335 16.22 22.42 11.29
C ASN A 335 15.98 21.39 12.40
N PHE A 336 15.32 20.26 12.09
CA PHE A 336 14.99 19.23 13.05
C PHE A 336 15.85 17.98 12.83
N ASP A 337 16.59 17.60 13.86
CA ASP A 337 17.38 16.38 13.85
C ASP A 337 16.53 15.19 14.28
N ILE A 338 16.34 14.21 13.38
CA ILE A 338 15.57 12.99 13.65
C ILE A 338 16.22 12.19 14.80
N GLU A 339 17.53 12.31 15.00
CA GLU A 339 18.26 11.58 16.04
C GLU A 339 17.91 12.07 17.46
N GLU A 340 17.24 13.23 17.61
CA GLU A 340 16.63 13.64 18.89
C GLU A 340 15.43 12.73 19.28
N ILE A 341 14.84 12.03 18.32
CA ILE A 341 13.66 11.16 18.54
C ILE A 341 14.04 9.69 18.50
N THR A 342 14.90 9.29 17.55
CA THR A 342 15.25 7.90 17.31
C THR A 342 16.61 7.79 16.64
N PRO A 343 17.47 6.85 17.06
CA PRO A 343 18.68 6.56 16.31
C PRO A 343 18.38 6.18 14.86
N ILE A 344 19.33 6.47 13.98
CA ILE A 344 19.29 6.06 12.57
C ILE A 344 20.32 4.95 12.38
N GLU A 345 19.92 3.87 11.72
CA GLU A 345 20.79 2.74 11.40
C GLU A 345 20.63 2.28 9.95
N LYS A 346 21.45 1.35 9.51
CA LYS A 346 21.31 0.70 8.22
C LYS A 346 20.33 -0.45 8.33
N ALA A 347 19.46 -0.63 7.31
CA ALA A 347 18.52 -1.75 7.30
C ALA A 347 19.26 -3.08 7.11
N ASP A 348 18.90 -4.11 7.90
CA ASP A 348 19.48 -5.46 7.78
C ASP A 348 19.21 -6.13 6.42
N THR A 349 18.15 -5.69 5.73
CA THR A 349 17.80 -6.17 4.39
C THR A 349 18.54 -5.46 3.27
N ASN A 350 19.05 -4.25 3.52
CA ASN A 350 19.83 -3.46 2.58
C ASN A 350 20.63 -2.38 3.33
N ASN A 351 21.91 -2.60 3.50
CA ASN A 351 22.83 -1.70 4.23
C ASN A 351 23.16 -0.37 3.53
N GLU A 352 22.57 -0.08 2.38
CA GLU A 352 22.61 1.26 1.77
C GLU A 352 21.47 2.17 2.30
N ILE A 353 20.39 1.58 2.84
CA ILE A 353 19.19 2.28 3.27
C ILE A 353 19.29 2.69 4.74
N ASN A 354 19.14 3.99 5.02
CA ASN A 354 19.03 4.55 6.37
C ASN A 354 17.59 4.41 6.88
N VAL A 355 17.43 3.85 8.08
CA VAL A 355 16.12 3.60 8.69
C VAL A 355 16.10 4.08 10.13
N THR A 356 14.91 4.39 10.65
CA THR A 356 14.75 4.64 12.08
C THR A 356 14.89 3.33 12.87
N HIS A 357 15.66 3.34 13.96
CA HIS A 357 15.77 2.21 14.88
C HIS A 357 14.41 1.87 15.51
N LEU A 358 13.68 2.89 15.95
CA LEU A 358 12.32 2.68 16.45
C LEU A 358 11.36 2.41 15.28
N PRO A 359 10.54 1.35 15.36
CA PRO A 359 9.53 1.07 14.36
C PRO A 359 8.55 2.22 14.18
N PHE A 360 8.21 2.54 12.94
CA PHE A 360 7.34 3.67 12.60
C PHE A 360 5.97 3.63 13.28
N ARG A 361 5.46 2.46 13.64
CA ARG A 361 4.20 2.33 14.39
C ARG A 361 4.21 3.12 15.71
N TYR A 362 5.37 3.27 16.35
CA TYR A 362 5.55 4.08 17.57
C TYR A 362 5.77 5.55 17.25
N LEU A 363 6.43 5.84 16.12
CA LEU A 363 6.80 7.19 15.68
C LEU A 363 5.67 7.91 14.94
N SER A 364 4.65 7.19 14.45
CA SER A 364 3.61 7.72 13.56
C SER A 364 2.77 8.85 14.15
N LYS A 365 2.69 8.95 15.48
CA LYS A 365 2.02 10.06 16.18
C LYS A 365 2.90 11.30 16.26
N THR A 366 4.22 11.13 16.32
CA THR A 366 5.22 12.17 16.49
C THR A 366 5.79 12.66 15.15
N LEU A 367 6.18 11.75 14.25
CA LEU A 367 6.82 12.07 12.98
C LEU A 367 5.86 11.95 11.81
N SER A 368 6.05 12.80 10.81
CA SER A 368 5.33 12.75 9.54
C SER A 368 6.10 11.93 8.50
N SER A 369 5.39 11.37 7.53
CA SER A 369 5.98 10.59 6.45
C SER A 369 5.23 10.78 5.14
N ILE A 370 5.94 10.58 4.04
CA ILE A 370 5.37 10.44 2.70
C ILE A 370 5.76 9.08 2.12
N THR A 371 4.90 8.49 1.31
CA THR A 371 5.17 7.19 0.69
C THR A 371 5.37 7.37 -0.81
N VAL A 372 6.61 7.17 -1.26
CA VAL A 372 7.05 7.20 -2.67
C VAL A 372 7.19 5.75 -3.14
N LEU A 373 6.25 5.29 -3.96
CA LEU A 373 6.22 3.91 -4.44
C LEU A 373 6.61 3.84 -5.91
N SER A 374 7.32 2.78 -6.28
CA SER A 374 7.58 2.42 -7.67
C SER A 374 6.38 1.68 -8.24
N TYR A 375 5.93 2.08 -9.43
CA TYR A 375 4.81 1.45 -10.11
C TYR A 375 4.99 1.50 -11.63
N CYS A 376 4.82 0.37 -12.28
CA CYS A 376 5.10 0.23 -13.71
C CYS A 376 4.10 0.95 -14.64
N VAL A 377 2.92 1.32 -14.15
CA VAL A 377 1.92 1.99 -15.00
C VAL A 377 2.38 3.35 -15.51
N PRO A 378 3.00 4.23 -14.71
CA PRO A 378 3.59 5.47 -15.24
C PRO A 378 4.68 5.23 -16.31
N ASP A 379 5.49 4.15 -16.19
CA ASP A 379 6.47 3.77 -17.20
C ASP A 379 5.77 3.35 -18.50
N MET A 380 4.70 2.54 -18.41
CA MET A 380 3.87 2.16 -19.55
C MET A 380 3.24 3.39 -20.22
N TYR A 381 2.71 4.33 -19.45
CA TYR A 381 2.13 5.57 -19.97
C TYR A 381 3.15 6.38 -20.75
N HIS A 382 4.35 6.59 -20.19
CA HIS A 382 5.42 7.31 -20.85
C HIS A 382 5.80 6.67 -22.20
N TYR A 383 5.96 5.33 -22.21
CA TYR A 383 6.22 4.61 -23.45
C TYR A 383 5.08 4.76 -24.47
N LEU A 384 3.82 4.58 -24.04
CA LEU A 384 2.65 4.62 -24.92
C LEU A 384 2.41 6.00 -25.51
N GLU A 385 2.51 7.07 -24.73
CA GLU A 385 2.41 8.44 -25.23
C GLU A 385 3.47 8.75 -26.29
N ASN A 386 4.73 8.34 -26.03
CA ASN A 386 5.84 8.54 -26.98
C ASN A 386 5.67 7.72 -28.27
N ALA A 387 5.17 6.49 -28.16
CA ALA A 387 5.02 5.59 -29.31
C ALA A 387 3.79 5.91 -30.17
N THR A 388 2.72 6.42 -29.57
CA THR A 388 1.41 6.61 -30.25
C THR A 388 1.07 8.07 -30.53
N GLY A 389 1.68 9.02 -29.79
CA GLY A 389 1.29 10.43 -29.81
C GLY A 389 -0.03 10.75 -29.10
N VAL A 390 -0.71 9.76 -28.54
CA VAL A 390 -1.97 9.94 -27.78
C VAL A 390 -1.66 10.16 -26.31
N ARG A 391 -2.17 11.26 -25.74
CA ARG A 391 -1.97 11.53 -24.32
C ARG A 391 -2.94 10.72 -23.45
N VAL A 392 -2.43 10.15 -22.37
CA VAL A 392 -3.20 9.37 -21.39
C VAL A 392 -4.41 10.15 -20.83
N LYS A 393 -4.25 11.46 -20.63
CA LYS A 393 -5.31 12.36 -20.10
C LYS A 393 -6.44 12.62 -21.11
N ASP A 394 -6.23 12.36 -22.40
CA ASP A 394 -7.22 12.56 -23.46
C ASP A 394 -8.07 11.31 -23.76
N ILE A 395 -7.76 10.17 -23.13
CA ILE A 395 -8.48 8.92 -23.33
C ILE A 395 -9.90 9.02 -22.72
N PRO A 396 -10.94 8.69 -23.50
CA PRO A 396 -12.33 8.71 -23.03
C PRO A 396 -12.56 7.59 -22.00
N MET A 397 -13.01 7.95 -20.81
CA MET A 397 -13.21 7.00 -19.70
C MET A 397 -14.55 6.25 -19.77
N ASN A 398 -15.47 6.69 -20.64
CA ASN A 398 -16.75 6.06 -20.92
C ASN A 398 -16.76 5.27 -22.24
N ASP A 399 -15.59 4.89 -22.75
CA ASP A 399 -15.48 4.13 -23.99
C ASP A 399 -16.09 2.73 -23.85
N ALA A 400 -17.10 2.44 -24.66
CA ALA A 400 -17.88 1.21 -24.59
C ALA A 400 -17.05 -0.04 -24.95
N GLU A 401 -16.10 0.06 -25.88
CA GLU A 401 -15.25 -1.06 -26.26
C GLU A 401 -14.30 -1.43 -25.11
N THR A 402 -13.69 -0.43 -24.48
CA THR A 402 -12.82 -0.62 -23.31
C THR A 402 -13.59 -1.25 -22.14
N LEU A 403 -14.78 -0.75 -21.83
CA LEU A 403 -15.64 -1.31 -20.79
C LEU A 403 -16.05 -2.76 -21.10
N SER A 404 -16.23 -3.11 -22.37
CA SER A 404 -16.61 -4.48 -22.79
C SER A 404 -15.54 -5.52 -22.45
N LEU A 405 -14.27 -5.13 -22.26
CA LEU A 405 -13.19 -6.01 -21.81
C LEU A 405 -13.48 -6.67 -20.46
N LEU A 406 -14.29 -6.03 -19.63
CA LEU A 406 -14.71 -6.57 -18.33
C LEU A 406 -15.63 -7.80 -18.46
N THR A 407 -16.26 -8.02 -19.61
CA THR A 407 -17.23 -9.11 -19.80
C THR A 407 -16.89 -10.03 -20.94
N SER A 408 -16.03 -9.63 -21.87
CA SER A 408 -15.69 -10.41 -23.06
C SER A 408 -14.36 -9.96 -23.67
N PRO A 409 -13.58 -10.86 -24.27
CA PRO A 409 -12.39 -10.48 -25.06
C PRO A 409 -12.73 -10.08 -26.51
N LYS A 410 -14.02 -9.98 -26.88
CA LYS A 410 -14.46 -9.76 -28.27
C LYS A 410 -13.89 -8.48 -28.88
N ALA A 411 -13.77 -7.40 -28.10
CA ALA A 411 -13.19 -6.14 -28.57
C ALA A 411 -11.70 -6.28 -28.95
N LEU A 412 -11.03 -7.33 -28.48
CA LEU A 412 -9.64 -7.65 -28.87
C LEU A 412 -9.56 -8.46 -30.17
N GLY A 413 -10.69 -8.82 -30.80
CA GLY A 413 -10.75 -9.65 -32.00
C GLY A 413 -10.46 -11.14 -31.75
N VAL A 414 -10.54 -11.63 -30.51
CA VAL A 414 -10.24 -13.01 -30.12
C VAL A 414 -11.42 -13.66 -29.38
N LYS A 415 -11.43 -15.00 -29.33
CA LYS A 415 -12.39 -15.76 -28.53
C LYS A 415 -11.78 -16.15 -27.17
N ALA A 416 -12.62 -16.32 -26.17
CA ALA A 416 -12.23 -16.73 -24.83
C ALA A 416 -11.37 -18.03 -24.82
N GLN A 417 -11.72 -18.99 -25.68
CA GLN A 417 -10.98 -20.26 -25.79
C GLN A 417 -9.57 -20.08 -26.35
N ASP A 418 -9.37 -19.10 -27.26
CA ASP A 418 -8.08 -18.85 -27.90
C ASP A 418 -7.06 -18.24 -26.93
N ILE A 419 -7.53 -17.60 -25.86
CA ILE A 419 -6.72 -16.89 -24.87
C ILE A 419 -6.80 -17.50 -23.46
N PHE A 420 -7.49 -18.60 -23.26
CA PHE A 420 -7.71 -19.25 -21.96
C PHE A 420 -8.28 -18.31 -20.89
N CYS A 421 -9.00 -17.27 -21.29
CA CYS A 421 -9.58 -16.29 -20.39
C CYS A 421 -10.97 -15.85 -20.90
N PRO A 422 -12.01 -15.85 -20.04
CA PRO A 422 -13.38 -15.51 -20.46
C PRO A 422 -13.58 -14.01 -20.75
N ILE A 423 -12.65 -13.16 -20.33
CA ILE A 423 -12.72 -11.70 -20.38
C ILE A 423 -11.45 -11.11 -21.01
N GLY A 424 -11.48 -9.81 -21.36
CA GLY A 424 -10.39 -9.14 -22.05
C GLY A 424 -9.37 -8.43 -21.15
N THR A 425 -9.37 -8.71 -19.84
CA THR A 425 -8.59 -7.92 -18.86
C THR A 425 -7.17 -8.43 -18.58
N LEU A 426 -6.68 -9.45 -19.32
CA LEU A 426 -5.28 -9.88 -19.24
C LEU A 426 -4.35 -8.67 -19.42
N ALA A 427 -3.26 -8.62 -18.68
CA ALA A 427 -2.29 -7.54 -18.64
C ALA A 427 -2.79 -6.19 -18.08
N LEU A 428 -4.07 -6.03 -17.76
CA LEU A 428 -4.57 -4.80 -17.11
C LEU A 428 -4.32 -4.86 -15.60
N PRO A 429 -3.76 -3.80 -14.98
CA PRO A 429 -3.50 -3.78 -13.55
C PRO A 429 -4.80 -3.98 -12.77
N GLU A 430 -4.71 -4.57 -11.59
CA GLU A 430 -5.81 -4.89 -10.65
C GLU A 430 -6.83 -5.93 -11.17
N LEU A 431 -6.94 -6.14 -12.48
CA LEU A 431 -7.97 -6.96 -13.12
C LEU A 431 -7.41 -8.26 -13.75
N ARG A 432 -6.12 -8.58 -13.52
CA ARG A 432 -5.40 -9.68 -14.20
C ARG A 432 -5.18 -10.94 -13.36
N THR A 433 -5.67 -10.99 -12.12
CA THR A 433 -5.52 -12.17 -11.27
C THR A 433 -6.66 -13.15 -11.45
N GLN A 434 -6.44 -14.45 -11.22
CA GLN A 434 -7.50 -15.45 -11.29
C GLN A 434 -8.69 -15.09 -10.39
N PHE A 435 -8.42 -14.65 -9.17
CA PHE A 435 -9.45 -14.18 -8.24
C PHE A 435 -10.26 -13.01 -8.81
N ALA A 436 -9.61 -12.04 -9.45
CA ALA A 436 -10.31 -10.95 -10.12
C ALA A 436 -11.19 -11.45 -11.28
N PHE A 437 -10.71 -12.41 -12.08
CA PHE A 437 -11.52 -13.01 -13.16
C PHE A 437 -12.79 -13.68 -12.63
N ASP A 438 -12.68 -14.42 -11.52
CA ASP A 438 -13.82 -15.08 -10.88
C ASP A 438 -14.86 -14.06 -10.40
N VAL A 439 -14.41 -13.02 -9.70
CA VAL A 439 -15.28 -11.92 -9.22
C VAL A 439 -15.93 -11.19 -10.40
N ILE A 440 -15.17 -10.81 -11.43
CA ILE A 440 -15.67 -10.09 -12.61
C ILE A 440 -16.70 -10.93 -13.35
N THR A 441 -16.39 -12.20 -13.60
CA THR A 441 -17.28 -13.12 -14.33
C THR A 441 -18.61 -13.31 -13.60
N LYS A 442 -18.58 -13.37 -12.27
CA LYS A 442 -19.76 -13.52 -11.43
C LYS A 442 -20.58 -12.22 -11.35
N CYS A 443 -19.93 -11.09 -11.15
CA CYS A 443 -20.58 -9.79 -11.00
C CYS A 443 -21.08 -9.20 -12.33
N LYS A 444 -20.45 -9.53 -13.46
CA LYS A 444 -20.77 -9.02 -14.81
C LYS A 444 -20.86 -7.48 -14.86
N PRO A 445 -19.79 -6.76 -14.52
CA PRO A 445 -19.79 -5.30 -14.48
C PRO A 445 -20.12 -4.70 -15.85
N LYS A 446 -20.85 -3.58 -15.86
CA LYS A 446 -21.34 -2.94 -17.09
C LYS A 446 -20.82 -1.51 -17.27
N CYS A 447 -20.23 -0.93 -16.24
CA CYS A 447 -19.83 0.46 -16.24
C CYS A 447 -18.58 0.67 -15.36
N PHE A 448 -18.04 1.88 -15.38
CA PHE A 448 -16.84 2.23 -14.60
C PHE A 448 -17.06 2.06 -13.09
N SER A 449 -18.19 2.48 -12.55
CA SER A 449 -18.52 2.31 -11.13
C SER A 449 -18.58 0.84 -10.71
N ASP A 450 -19.07 -0.04 -11.56
CA ASP A 450 -19.06 -1.48 -11.29
C ASP A 450 -17.61 -2.00 -11.21
N ALA A 451 -16.72 -1.55 -12.11
CA ALA A 451 -15.31 -1.91 -12.06
C ALA A 451 -14.62 -1.40 -10.78
N VAL A 452 -14.96 -0.19 -10.33
CA VAL A 452 -14.49 0.34 -9.03
C VAL A 452 -14.93 -0.57 -7.88
N LYS A 453 -16.15 -1.07 -7.89
CA LYS A 453 -16.63 -2.04 -6.91
C LYS A 453 -15.89 -3.38 -6.99
N ILE A 454 -15.60 -3.89 -8.20
CA ILE A 454 -14.74 -5.08 -8.35
C ILE A 454 -13.41 -4.89 -7.63
N SER A 455 -12.75 -3.74 -7.82
CA SER A 455 -11.49 -3.45 -7.09
C SER A 455 -11.68 -3.47 -5.57
N GLY A 456 -12.77 -2.92 -5.05
CA GLY A 456 -13.11 -2.99 -3.63
C GLY A 456 -13.33 -4.42 -3.12
N LEU A 457 -14.06 -5.23 -3.88
CA LEU A 457 -14.36 -6.63 -3.54
C LEU A 457 -13.11 -7.52 -3.56
N THR A 458 -12.18 -7.27 -4.48
CA THR A 458 -10.96 -8.08 -4.62
C THR A 458 -9.86 -7.72 -3.62
N HIS A 459 -9.87 -6.49 -3.07
CA HIS A 459 -8.85 -6.01 -2.11
C HIS A 459 -9.36 -5.92 -0.67
N GLY A 460 -10.67 -6.09 -0.45
CA GLY A 460 -11.26 -6.14 0.88
C GLY A 460 -11.11 -7.52 1.53
N THR A 461 -11.17 -7.56 2.86
CA THR A 461 -11.18 -8.83 3.62
C THR A 461 -12.55 -9.03 4.25
N GLY A 462 -13.15 -10.21 4.04
CA GLY A 462 -14.52 -10.50 4.50
C GLY A 462 -15.59 -9.73 3.72
N VAL A 463 -15.24 -9.18 2.56
CA VAL A 463 -16.14 -8.42 1.69
C VAL A 463 -16.73 -9.33 0.61
N TRP A 464 -15.93 -10.20 0.02
CA TRP A 464 -16.32 -11.11 -1.06
C TRP A 464 -16.74 -12.46 -0.51
N THR A 465 -15.80 -13.29 -0.07
CA THR A 465 -16.02 -14.69 0.32
C THR A 465 -16.99 -14.80 1.50
N ASP A 466 -17.99 -15.68 1.38
CA ASP A 466 -19.09 -15.89 2.34
C ASP A 466 -19.91 -14.63 2.65
N ASN A 467 -19.83 -13.60 1.80
CA ASN A 467 -20.52 -12.33 1.95
C ASN A 467 -21.17 -11.92 0.62
N ALA A 468 -20.55 -11.02 -0.15
CA ALA A 468 -21.10 -10.53 -1.41
C ALA A 468 -21.29 -11.64 -2.44
N ASP A 469 -20.36 -12.60 -2.54
CA ASP A 469 -20.46 -13.74 -3.46
C ASP A 469 -21.71 -14.58 -3.21
N THR A 470 -21.98 -14.91 -1.96
CA THR A 470 -23.15 -15.71 -1.56
C THR A 470 -24.45 -14.93 -1.81
N MET A 471 -24.49 -13.64 -1.49
CA MET A 471 -25.68 -12.82 -1.70
C MET A 471 -26.01 -12.63 -3.18
N ILE A 472 -24.99 -12.52 -4.04
CA ILE A 472 -25.16 -12.43 -5.49
C ILE A 472 -25.66 -13.76 -6.06
N ASP A 473 -25.10 -14.91 -5.64
CA ASP A 473 -25.54 -16.25 -6.07
C ASP A 473 -27.00 -16.53 -5.71
N LEU A 474 -27.43 -16.10 -4.54
CA LEU A 474 -28.81 -16.24 -4.08
C LEU A 474 -29.76 -15.20 -4.70
N GLY A 475 -29.28 -14.29 -5.53
CA GLY A 475 -30.08 -13.21 -6.12
C GLY A 475 -30.61 -12.19 -5.11
N ILE A 476 -30.01 -12.12 -3.91
CA ILE A 476 -30.40 -11.18 -2.84
C ILE A 476 -29.96 -9.76 -3.18
N THR A 477 -28.84 -9.61 -3.90
CA THR A 477 -28.25 -8.32 -4.29
C THR A 477 -27.53 -8.45 -5.64
N ASP A 478 -27.15 -7.33 -6.20
CA ASP A 478 -26.27 -7.24 -7.36
C ASP A 478 -25.04 -6.35 -7.05
N ILE A 479 -24.14 -6.20 -8.04
CA ILE A 479 -22.92 -5.42 -7.85
C ILE A 479 -23.19 -3.95 -7.47
N LYS A 480 -24.32 -3.38 -7.83
CA LYS A 480 -24.63 -1.96 -7.53
C LYS A 480 -24.88 -1.74 -6.04
N ASP A 481 -25.48 -2.73 -5.38
CA ASP A 481 -25.92 -2.62 -3.99
C ASP A 481 -25.00 -3.32 -2.98
N VAL A 482 -23.92 -4.01 -3.41
CA VAL A 482 -22.95 -4.61 -2.49
C VAL A 482 -22.08 -3.53 -1.83
N ILE A 483 -21.61 -3.83 -0.61
CA ILE A 483 -20.57 -3.05 0.05
C ILE A 483 -19.23 -3.51 -0.54
N ALA A 484 -18.53 -2.61 -1.21
CA ALA A 484 -17.22 -2.85 -1.78
C ALA A 484 -16.16 -1.91 -1.19
N THR A 485 -16.54 -0.68 -0.87
CA THR A 485 -15.67 0.35 -0.33
C THR A 485 -16.24 0.95 0.96
N ARG A 486 -15.41 1.65 1.73
CA ARG A 486 -15.87 2.32 2.95
C ARG A 486 -16.89 3.43 2.65
N GLU A 487 -16.73 4.09 1.53
CA GLU A 487 -17.60 5.17 1.08
C GLU A 487 -18.99 4.67 0.69
N ASP A 488 -19.13 3.40 0.29
CA ASP A 488 -20.43 2.78 0.06
C ASP A 488 -21.27 2.78 1.35
N ILE A 489 -20.66 2.45 2.49
CA ILE A 489 -21.35 2.49 3.81
C ILE A 489 -21.69 3.92 4.16
N PHE A 490 -20.71 4.82 4.15
CA PHE A 490 -20.90 6.21 4.57
C PHE A 490 -22.01 6.90 3.78
N ASN A 491 -21.95 6.82 2.45
CA ASN A 491 -22.96 7.44 1.59
C ASN A 491 -24.35 6.81 1.77
N LYS A 492 -24.44 5.46 1.87
CA LYS A 492 -25.71 4.77 2.12
C LYS A 492 -26.37 5.20 3.43
N LEU A 493 -25.58 5.41 4.48
CA LEU A 493 -26.09 5.86 5.77
C LEU A 493 -26.60 7.32 5.71
N LEU A 494 -25.90 8.19 4.97
CA LEU A 494 -26.38 9.55 4.71
C LEU A 494 -27.69 9.57 3.90
N ASP A 495 -27.81 8.71 2.88
CA ASP A 495 -29.03 8.55 2.07
C ASP A 495 -30.22 8.05 2.92
N LYS A 496 -29.94 7.33 4.02
CA LYS A 496 -30.93 6.91 5.02
C LYS A 496 -31.20 7.97 6.10
N ALA A 497 -30.74 9.20 5.90
CA ALA A 497 -30.86 10.33 6.81
C ALA A 497 -30.22 10.08 8.21
N ILE A 498 -29.23 9.24 8.30
CA ILE A 498 -28.38 9.12 9.49
C ILE A 498 -27.40 10.31 9.48
N ASP A 499 -27.23 10.97 10.61
CA ASP A 499 -26.33 12.12 10.69
C ASP A 499 -24.86 11.77 10.37
N ARG A 500 -24.08 12.77 9.95
CA ARG A 500 -22.70 12.56 9.46
C ARG A 500 -21.77 11.94 10.50
N GLN A 501 -21.89 12.36 11.77
CA GLN A 501 -21.05 11.86 12.86
C GLN A 501 -21.31 10.36 13.08
N THR A 502 -22.55 9.98 13.26
CA THR A 502 -22.96 8.59 13.45
C THR A 502 -22.62 7.72 12.23
N ALA A 503 -22.85 8.22 11.01
CA ALA A 503 -22.48 7.51 9.78
C ALA A 503 -20.96 7.26 9.70
N PHE A 504 -20.14 8.24 10.10
CA PHE A 504 -18.69 8.10 10.15
C PHE A 504 -18.25 7.09 11.22
N GLU A 505 -18.83 7.13 12.42
CA GLU A 505 -18.52 6.20 13.50
C GLU A 505 -18.84 4.75 13.14
N ILE A 506 -20.02 4.51 12.55
CA ILE A 506 -20.41 3.19 12.05
C ILE A 506 -19.43 2.72 10.96
N THR A 507 -19.12 3.57 9.99
CA THR A 507 -18.17 3.24 8.91
C THR A 507 -16.79 2.91 9.48
N LYS A 508 -16.31 3.68 10.46
CA LYS A 508 -15.03 3.46 11.16
C LYS A 508 -15.03 2.14 11.94
N ALA A 509 -16.14 1.82 12.62
CA ALA A 509 -16.30 0.58 13.36
C ALA A 509 -16.20 -0.63 12.43
N VAL A 510 -16.97 -0.64 11.32
CA VAL A 510 -16.93 -1.72 10.31
C VAL A 510 -15.53 -1.87 9.73
N ARG A 511 -14.89 -0.76 9.35
CA ARG A 511 -13.53 -0.78 8.80
C ARG A 511 -12.49 -1.33 9.77
N SER A 512 -12.69 -1.20 11.08
CA SER A 512 -11.74 -1.67 12.08
C SER A 512 -11.60 -3.20 12.10
N GLY A 513 -12.57 -3.91 11.54
CA GLY A 513 -12.56 -5.36 11.38
C GLY A 513 -12.63 -6.14 12.70
N LYS A 514 -12.91 -5.48 13.81
CA LYS A 514 -13.07 -6.14 15.10
C LYS A 514 -14.41 -6.89 15.12
N SER A 515 -14.38 -8.13 15.55
CA SER A 515 -15.61 -8.92 15.77
C SER A 515 -16.56 -8.13 16.69
N ASN A 516 -17.81 -7.97 16.28
CA ASN A 516 -18.82 -7.17 16.98
C ASN A 516 -18.45 -5.67 17.12
N SER A 517 -17.85 -5.09 16.09
CA SER A 517 -17.47 -3.68 16.08
C SER A 517 -18.65 -2.70 16.12
N LEU A 518 -19.85 -3.16 15.72
CA LEU A 518 -21.09 -2.39 15.83
C LEU A 518 -21.67 -2.56 17.23
N SER A 519 -21.85 -1.45 17.94
CA SER A 519 -22.50 -1.43 19.25
C SER A 519 -24.02 -1.68 19.13
N ASP A 520 -24.67 -2.02 20.24
CA ASP A 520 -26.13 -2.17 20.28
C ASP A 520 -26.84 -0.87 19.87
N GLU A 521 -26.25 0.28 20.21
CA GLU A 521 -26.75 1.61 19.80
C GLU A 521 -26.62 1.79 18.27
N HIS A 522 -25.49 1.42 17.67
CA HIS A 522 -25.34 1.44 16.21
C HIS A 522 -26.39 0.54 15.54
N MET A 523 -26.62 -0.65 16.09
CA MET A 523 -27.62 -1.59 15.56
C MET A 523 -29.05 -1.05 15.68
N ARG A 524 -29.37 -0.33 16.76
CA ARG A 524 -30.66 0.33 16.96
C ARG A 524 -30.86 1.41 15.89
N ILE A 525 -29.90 2.34 15.74
CA ILE A 525 -29.96 3.43 14.76
C ILE A 525 -30.14 2.89 13.34
N LEU A 526 -29.34 1.89 12.94
CA LEU A 526 -29.45 1.27 11.60
C LEU A 526 -30.86 0.74 11.32
N ARG A 527 -31.50 0.09 12.29
CA ARG A 527 -32.86 -0.44 12.14
C ARG A 527 -33.92 0.65 12.11
N GLU A 528 -33.83 1.66 12.97
CA GLU A 528 -34.74 2.81 13.02
C GLU A 528 -34.76 3.60 11.72
N HIS A 529 -33.59 3.74 11.06
CA HIS A 529 -33.46 4.40 9.76
C HIS A 529 -33.70 3.47 8.55
N GLY A 530 -34.19 2.25 8.80
CA GLY A 530 -34.58 1.32 7.75
C GLY A 530 -33.43 0.84 6.87
N VAL A 531 -32.24 0.65 7.47
CA VAL A 531 -31.11 -0.02 6.78
C VAL A 531 -31.44 -1.51 6.67
N GLU A 532 -31.34 -2.05 5.48
CA GLU A 532 -31.75 -3.41 5.14
C GLU A 532 -30.91 -4.45 5.92
N ASN A 533 -31.57 -5.51 6.45
CA ASN A 533 -30.89 -6.56 7.22
C ASN A 533 -29.73 -7.22 6.47
N ARG A 534 -29.84 -7.39 5.15
CA ARG A 534 -28.75 -7.90 4.30
C ARG A 534 -27.52 -7.01 4.35
N TYR A 535 -27.70 -5.69 4.41
CA TYR A 535 -26.64 -4.71 4.49
C TYR A 535 -25.93 -4.75 5.85
N ILE A 536 -26.72 -4.83 6.93
CA ILE A 536 -26.21 -5.02 8.31
C ILE A 536 -25.44 -6.33 8.42
N TYR A 537 -25.97 -7.43 7.85
CA TYR A 537 -25.30 -8.73 7.81
C TYR A 537 -23.92 -8.62 7.12
N SER A 538 -23.87 -7.97 5.96
CA SER A 538 -22.62 -7.74 5.23
C SER A 538 -21.60 -6.95 6.06
N MET A 539 -22.02 -5.85 6.70
CA MET A 539 -21.15 -5.03 7.56
C MET A 539 -20.50 -5.85 8.69
N ASN A 540 -21.23 -6.78 9.30
CA ASN A 540 -20.70 -7.63 10.39
C ASN A 540 -19.68 -8.67 9.93
N LYS A 541 -19.64 -9.03 8.66
CA LYS A 541 -18.68 -9.95 8.05
C LYS A 541 -17.34 -9.29 7.68
N ILE A 542 -17.38 -8.00 7.43
CA ILE A 542 -16.24 -7.24 6.92
C ILE A 542 -15.12 -7.14 7.96
N ARG A 543 -13.88 -7.35 7.51
CA ARG A 543 -12.66 -7.21 8.31
C ARG A 543 -11.75 -6.08 7.82
N TYR A 544 -11.81 -5.78 6.53
CA TYR A 544 -11.08 -4.65 5.93
C TYR A 544 -11.84 -4.14 4.72
N LEU A 545 -12.01 -2.82 4.61
CA LEU A 545 -12.61 -2.15 3.46
C LEU A 545 -11.59 -1.35 2.68
N PHE A 546 -11.58 -1.59 1.39
CA PHE A 546 -10.76 -0.84 0.44
C PHE A 546 -11.32 0.57 0.25
N PRO A 547 -10.48 1.61 0.09
CA PRO A 547 -10.96 2.97 -0.14
C PRO A 547 -11.43 3.18 -1.57
N LYS A 548 -12.54 3.90 -1.79
CA LYS A 548 -13.04 4.23 -3.13
C LYS A 548 -12.03 5.05 -3.94
N ALA A 549 -11.35 6.01 -3.31
CA ALA A 549 -10.32 6.80 -3.96
C ALA A 549 -9.19 5.95 -4.56
N HIS A 550 -8.73 4.90 -3.87
CA HIS A 550 -7.78 3.94 -4.39
C HIS A 550 -8.35 3.17 -5.59
N ALA A 551 -9.55 2.62 -5.42
CA ALA A 551 -10.21 1.86 -6.46
C ALA A 551 -10.40 2.70 -7.74
N VAL A 552 -10.84 3.94 -7.63
CA VAL A 552 -10.98 4.87 -8.76
C VAL A 552 -9.64 5.10 -9.45
N SER A 553 -8.55 5.35 -8.68
CA SER A 553 -7.22 5.59 -9.23
C SER A 553 -6.72 4.42 -10.07
N TYR A 554 -6.79 3.22 -9.53
CA TYR A 554 -6.31 2.01 -10.20
C TYR A 554 -7.20 1.57 -11.37
N ILE A 555 -8.52 1.67 -11.23
CA ILE A 555 -9.44 1.33 -12.33
C ILE A 555 -9.31 2.36 -13.45
N SER A 556 -9.11 3.65 -13.15
CA SER A 556 -8.81 4.63 -14.19
C SER A 556 -7.54 4.26 -14.96
N ALA A 557 -6.50 3.80 -14.24
CA ALA A 557 -5.29 3.32 -14.87
C ALA A 557 -5.53 2.07 -15.76
N ALA A 558 -6.30 1.11 -15.27
CA ALA A 558 -6.65 -0.09 -16.02
C ALA A 558 -7.46 0.24 -17.29
N MET A 559 -8.44 1.15 -17.20
CA MET A 559 -9.27 1.53 -18.36
C MET A 559 -8.44 2.30 -19.40
N ARG A 560 -7.59 3.24 -19.01
CA ARG A 560 -6.67 3.93 -19.93
C ARG A 560 -5.76 2.93 -20.66
N LEU A 561 -5.17 1.98 -19.97
CA LEU A 561 -4.37 0.92 -20.58
C LEU A 561 -5.22 -0.04 -21.43
N GLY A 562 -6.45 -0.33 -21.03
CA GLY A 562 -7.41 -1.11 -21.82
C GLY A 562 -7.74 -0.47 -23.16
N TRP A 563 -7.87 0.86 -23.18
CA TRP A 563 -8.05 1.61 -24.41
C TRP A 563 -6.85 1.47 -25.35
N TYR A 564 -5.60 1.65 -24.87
CA TYR A 564 -4.41 1.39 -25.68
C TYR A 564 -4.33 -0.07 -26.12
N LYS A 565 -4.71 -1.01 -25.27
CA LYS A 565 -4.74 -2.44 -25.61
C LYS A 565 -5.62 -2.74 -26.81
N ILE A 566 -6.74 -2.03 -26.96
CA ILE A 566 -7.64 -2.18 -28.12
C ILE A 566 -7.06 -1.48 -29.34
N HIS A 567 -6.72 -0.18 -29.23
CA HIS A 567 -6.44 0.70 -30.35
C HIS A 567 -4.97 0.66 -30.82
N TYR A 568 -4.03 0.33 -29.91
CA TYR A 568 -2.57 0.28 -30.15
C TYR A 568 -1.95 -1.00 -29.58
N PRO A 569 -2.38 -2.17 -30.06
CA PRO A 569 -2.02 -3.44 -29.42
C PRO A 569 -0.53 -3.73 -29.39
N ILE A 570 0.23 -3.43 -30.46
CA ILE A 570 1.66 -3.70 -30.53
C ILE A 570 2.39 -2.88 -29.47
N GLU A 571 2.10 -1.60 -29.41
CA GLU A 571 2.70 -0.67 -28.44
C GLU A 571 2.31 -1.05 -27.00
N PHE A 572 1.05 -1.44 -26.79
CA PHE A 572 0.57 -1.87 -25.47
C PHE A 572 1.31 -3.12 -24.99
N TYR A 573 1.40 -4.18 -25.79
CA TYR A 573 2.10 -5.39 -25.37
C TYR A 573 3.61 -5.15 -25.22
N THR A 574 4.21 -4.33 -26.07
CA THR A 574 5.61 -3.94 -25.92
C THR A 574 5.85 -3.21 -24.58
N ALA A 575 4.99 -2.24 -24.24
CA ALA A 575 5.05 -1.55 -22.96
C ALA A 575 4.88 -2.53 -21.78
N PHE A 576 3.94 -3.46 -21.88
CA PHE A 576 3.70 -4.45 -20.85
C PHE A 576 4.91 -5.37 -20.65
N PHE A 577 5.47 -5.95 -21.73
CA PHE A 577 6.62 -6.86 -21.66
C PHE A 577 7.88 -6.17 -21.14
N ASN A 578 8.09 -4.90 -21.44
CA ASN A 578 9.19 -4.11 -20.89
C ASN A 578 9.10 -3.88 -19.37
N ASN A 579 7.93 -4.07 -18.79
CA ASN A 579 7.69 -3.92 -17.36
C ASN A 579 7.41 -5.26 -16.64
N CYS A 580 7.73 -6.39 -17.29
CA CYS A 580 7.56 -7.72 -16.73
C CYS A 580 8.92 -8.40 -16.52
N GLN A 581 9.03 -9.13 -15.41
CA GLN A 581 10.14 -10.08 -15.21
C GLN A 581 9.72 -11.44 -15.77
N TYR A 582 10.62 -12.09 -16.49
CA TYR A 582 10.41 -13.44 -17.05
C TYR A 582 11.71 -14.25 -16.99
N LYS A 583 11.55 -15.59 -16.95
CA LYS A 583 12.68 -16.53 -17.02
C LYS A 583 13.02 -16.83 -18.48
N GLU A 584 14.27 -17.21 -18.75
CA GLU A 584 14.70 -17.64 -20.10
C GLU A 584 13.84 -18.78 -20.63
N THR A 585 13.51 -19.78 -19.79
CA THR A 585 12.64 -20.89 -20.18
C THR A 585 11.27 -20.46 -20.66
N THR A 586 10.74 -19.35 -20.14
CA THR A 586 9.50 -18.74 -20.63
C THR A 586 9.70 -18.12 -22.01
N ALA A 587 10.82 -17.38 -22.21
CA ALA A 587 11.17 -16.81 -23.50
C ALA A 587 11.35 -17.90 -24.57
N ASP A 588 12.08 -18.98 -24.25
CA ASP A 588 12.26 -20.14 -25.14
C ASP A 588 10.93 -20.75 -25.57
N THR A 589 10.01 -20.95 -24.61
CA THR A 589 8.66 -21.45 -24.89
C THR A 589 7.89 -20.53 -25.85
N VAL A 590 7.99 -19.20 -25.65
CA VAL A 590 7.30 -18.20 -26.48
C VAL A 590 7.88 -18.16 -27.88
N ILE A 591 9.20 -18.25 -28.04
CA ILE A 591 9.90 -18.27 -29.34
C ILE A 591 9.52 -19.49 -30.17
N LEU A 592 9.22 -20.63 -29.55
CA LEU A 592 8.72 -21.84 -30.22
C LEU A 592 7.29 -21.65 -30.80
N GLY A 593 6.61 -20.57 -30.44
CA GLY A 593 5.35 -20.13 -31.04
C GLY A 593 4.10 -20.56 -30.26
N LYS A 594 2.93 -20.14 -30.78
CA LYS A 594 1.63 -20.23 -30.13
C LYS A 594 1.27 -21.65 -29.65
N ALA A 595 1.59 -22.69 -30.41
CA ALA A 595 1.27 -24.07 -30.03
C ALA A 595 2.04 -24.52 -28.78
N ALA A 596 3.33 -24.13 -28.67
CA ALA A 596 4.16 -24.43 -27.52
C ALA A 596 3.67 -23.69 -26.27
N VAL A 597 3.32 -22.41 -26.40
CA VAL A 597 2.73 -21.59 -25.34
C VAL A 597 1.41 -22.18 -24.85
N ALA A 598 0.50 -22.53 -25.77
CA ALA A 598 -0.79 -23.13 -25.40
C ALA A 598 -0.62 -24.48 -24.67
N LYS A 599 0.31 -25.32 -25.12
CA LYS A 599 0.64 -26.58 -24.46
C LYS A 599 1.15 -26.34 -23.04
N ARG A 600 2.09 -25.41 -22.85
CA ARG A 600 2.66 -25.08 -21.54
C ARG A 600 1.60 -24.50 -20.59
N ILE A 601 0.70 -23.66 -21.06
CA ILE A 601 -0.45 -23.16 -20.30
C ILE A 601 -1.29 -24.34 -19.78
N GLN A 602 -1.63 -25.31 -20.64
CA GLN A 602 -2.41 -26.49 -20.25
C GLN A 602 -1.69 -27.36 -19.21
N GLU A 603 -0.37 -27.55 -19.38
CA GLU A 603 0.47 -28.29 -18.40
C GLU A 603 0.39 -27.62 -17.02
N ILE A 604 0.56 -26.29 -16.96
CA ILE A 604 0.50 -25.56 -15.68
C ILE A 604 -0.92 -25.56 -15.11
N MET A 605 -1.97 -25.48 -15.95
CA MET A 605 -3.36 -25.60 -15.50
C MET A 605 -3.65 -26.92 -14.79
N ALA A 606 -3.01 -28.00 -15.20
CA ALA A 606 -3.19 -29.34 -14.62
C ALA A 606 -2.52 -29.50 -13.24
N ILE A 607 -1.64 -28.57 -12.81
CA ILE A 607 -0.96 -28.60 -11.52
C ILE A 607 -1.93 -28.17 -10.41
N SER A 608 -2.20 -29.04 -9.44
CA SER A 608 -3.14 -28.77 -8.33
C SER A 608 -2.58 -27.74 -7.34
N ASN A 609 -1.28 -27.82 -6.99
CA ASN A 609 -0.60 -26.93 -6.06
C ASN A 609 0.55 -26.21 -6.76
N LYS A 610 0.21 -25.12 -7.45
CA LYS A 610 1.21 -24.32 -8.18
C LYS A 610 2.13 -23.59 -7.21
N THR A 611 3.41 -23.63 -7.50
CA THR A 611 4.39 -22.75 -6.86
C THR A 611 4.14 -21.28 -7.29
N GLN A 612 4.75 -20.34 -6.57
CA GLN A 612 4.68 -18.93 -6.96
C GLN A 612 5.28 -18.68 -8.35
N ASP A 613 6.37 -19.38 -8.68
CA ASP A 613 7.04 -19.29 -9.98
C ASP A 613 6.15 -19.80 -11.12
N GLU A 614 5.49 -20.94 -10.94
CA GLU A 614 4.54 -21.50 -11.91
C GLU A 614 3.31 -20.57 -12.07
N SER A 615 2.85 -19.96 -10.99
CA SER A 615 1.75 -19.00 -11.04
C SER A 615 2.13 -17.71 -11.80
N ASN A 616 3.36 -17.23 -11.62
CA ASN A 616 3.89 -16.07 -12.34
C ASN A 616 4.10 -16.40 -13.83
N GLU A 617 4.71 -17.56 -14.14
CA GLU A 617 4.88 -18.05 -15.51
C GLU A 617 3.53 -18.18 -16.22
N PHE A 618 2.55 -18.80 -15.57
CA PHE A 618 1.20 -18.96 -16.11
C PHE A 618 0.56 -17.63 -16.49
N SER A 619 0.59 -16.67 -15.56
CA SER A 619 0.00 -15.35 -15.80
C SER A 619 0.66 -14.62 -16.97
N LEU A 620 1.96 -14.75 -17.13
CA LEU A 620 2.71 -14.13 -18.23
C LEU A 620 2.47 -14.83 -19.56
N LEU A 621 2.45 -16.18 -19.57
CA LEU A 621 2.14 -16.97 -20.78
C LEU A 621 0.74 -16.69 -21.32
N LEU A 622 -0.25 -16.42 -20.46
CA LEU A 622 -1.58 -15.99 -20.89
C LEU A 622 -1.53 -14.70 -21.72
N VAL A 623 -0.69 -13.72 -21.31
CA VAL A 623 -0.54 -12.46 -22.04
C VAL A 623 0.20 -12.65 -23.37
N PHE A 624 1.25 -13.45 -23.41
CA PHE A 624 1.93 -13.80 -24.65
C PHE A 624 0.99 -14.53 -25.62
N ASN A 625 0.22 -15.49 -25.09
CA ASN A 625 -0.78 -16.20 -25.89
C ASN A 625 -1.87 -15.28 -26.45
N GLU A 626 -2.34 -14.31 -25.67
CA GLU A 626 -3.30 -13.31 -26.12
C GLU A 626 -2.72 -12.44 -27.25
N ALA A 627 -1.49 -11.96 -27.11
CA ALA A 627 -0.82 -11.20 -28.16
C ALA A 627 -0.70 -12.01 -29.48
N MET A 628 -0.28 -13.28 -29.38
CA MET A 628 -0.19 -14.17 -30.54
C MET A 628 -1.57 -14.50 -31.12
N ALA A 629 -2.60 -14.66 -30.28
CA ALA A 629 -3.97 -14.91 -30.75
C ALA A 629 -4.55 -13.72 -31.51
N ARG A 630 -4.10 -12.51 -31.21
CA ARG A 630 -4.40 -11.27 -31.94
C ARG A 630 -3.57 -11.09 -33.23
N GLY A 631 -2.73 -12.06 -33.58
CA GLY A 631 -1.90 -12.02 -34.77
C GLY A 631 -0.59 -11.20 -34.61
N ILE A 632 -0.20 -10.85 -33.40
CA ILE A 632 1.06 -10.17 -33.13
C ILE A 632 2.20 -11.20 -33.16
N GLU A 633 3.15 -10.98 -34.05
CA GLU A 633 4.32 -11.83 -34.19
C GLU A 633 5.42 -11.41 -33.20
N LEU A 634 5.97 -12.40 -32.51
CA LEU A 634 7.06 -12.23 -31.55
C LEU A 634 8.36 -12.75 -32.19
N LEU A 635 9.33 -11.88 -32.41
CA LEU A 635 10.60 -12.20 -33.03
C LEU A 635 11.64 -12.63 -31.98
N PRO A 636 12.44 -13.68 -32.25
CA PRO A 636 13.50 -14.11 -31.34
C PRO A 636 14.56 -13.02 -31.17
N PRO A 637 15.43 -13.10 -30.13
CA PRO A 637 16.58 -12.22 -30.00
C PRO A 637 17.48 -12.29 -31.24
N ASP A 638 18.00 -11.13 -31.65
CA ASP A 638 18.92 -11.00 -32.78
C ASP A 638 19.98 -9.96 -32.45
N ILE A 639 21.26 -10.32 -32.59
CA ILE A 639 22.39 -9.47 -32.18
C ILE A 639 22.45 -8.13 -32.93
N SER A 640 21.90 -8.09 -34.16
CA SER A 640 21.92 -6.90 -35.01
C SER A 640 20.73 -5.95 -34.72
N TYR A 641 19.63 -6.45 -34.15
CA TYR A 641 18.37 -5.71 -34.05
C TYR A 641 17.84 -5.59 -32.61
N SER A 642 18.17 -6.53 -31.73
CA SER A 642 17.69 -6.52 -30.36
C SER A 642 18.43 -5.51 -29.50
N LYS A 643 17.70 -4.84 -28.60
CA LYS A 643 18.29 -4.03 -27.54
C LYS A 643 18.54 -4.86 -26.29
N LYS A 644 19.43 -4.40 -25.44
CA LYS A 644 19.70 -5.03 -24.15
C LYS A 644 18.50 -4.82 -23.22
N ASN A 645 17.92 -5.91 -22.72
CA ASN A 645 16.84 -5.93 -21.73
C ASN A 645 15.54 -5.19 -22.11
N ILE A 646 15.36 -4.80 -23.38
CA ILE A 646 14.21 -4.01 -23.84
C ILE A 646 13.59 -4.64 -25.08
N PHE A 647 12.30 -5.00 -25.01
CA PHE A 647 11.51 -5.36 -26.18
C PHE A 647 11.36 -4.15 -27.09
N THR A 648 11.45 -4.37 -28.39
CA THR A 648 11.35 -3.32 -29.40
C THR A 648 10.35 -3.68 -30.47
N VAL A 649 9.78 -2.67 -31.14
CA VAL A 649 8.95 -2.87 -32.31
C VAL A 649 9.82 -2.83 -33.57
N GLN A 650 9.74 -3.86 -34.41
CA GLN A 650 10.40 -3.95 -35.69
C GLN A 650 9.38 -4.41 -36.75
N ASP A 651 9.16 -3.58 -37.77
CA ASP A 651 8.25 -3.87 -38.90
C ASP A 651 6.86 -4.36 -38.43
N GLY A 652 6.30 -3.75 -37.39
CA GLY A 652 4.99 -4.11 -36.83
C GLY A 652 4.99 -5.40 -36.01
N LYS A 653 6.15 -5.93 -35.62
CA LYS A 653 6.34 -7.12 -34.79
C LYS A 653 7.10 -6.75 -33.52
N ILE A 654 6.95 -7.55 -32.47
CA ILE A 654 7.65 -7.33 -31.19
C ILE A 654 8.89 -8.22 -31.13
N ARG A 655 10.07 -7.62 -30.98
CA ARG A 655 11.33 -8.35 -30.89
C ARG A 655 11.76 -8.51 -29.43
N PHE A 656 12.18 -9.72 -29.09
CA PHE A 656 12.77 -10.03 -27.79
C PHE A 656 14.11 -9.31 -27.58
N PRO A 657 14.42 -8.87 -26.36
CA PRO A 657 15.69 -8.30 -26.01
C PRO A 657 16.82 -9.34 -26.01
N ILE A 658 18.07 -8.85 -26.05
CA ILE A 658 19.23 -9.65 -25.62
C ILE A 658 19.33 -9.55 -24.11
N SER A 659 19.25 -10.69 -23.43
CA SER A 659 19.47 -10.80 -21.99
C SER A 659 20.94 -10.52 -21.67
N SER A 660 21.20 -9.67 -20.65
CA SER A 660 22.54 -9.56 -20.10
C SER A 660 22.65 -10.56 -18.95
N HIS A 661 23.36 -11.63 -19.16
CA HIS A 661 23.90 -12.45 -18.07
C HIS A 661 25.25 -11.94 -17.65
#